data_c6bc18cf50746c6cd0601c1587987a76
#
_entry.id   c6bc18cf50746c6cd0601c1587987a76
#
_cell.length_a   1.000
_cell.length_b   1.000
_cell.length_c   1.000
_cell.angle_alpha   90.00
_cell.angle_beta   90.00
_cell.angle_gamma   90.00
#
_symmetry.space_group_name_H-M   'P 1'
#
loop_
_entity.id
_entity.type
_entity.pdbx_description
1 polymer ?
#
loop_
_entity_poly.entity_id
_entity_poly.type
_entity_poly.pdbx_seq_one_letter_code
_entity_poly.pdbx_strand_id
1 'polypeptide(L)'
;MSSIVAVDIETTGLNVQDDSIIEIGAVRFNGRRVEDTWTALVNPRRPIPGFITQLTGISNNMVRQAPILSEVIGDLIGFAGNAPILGHNVSFDLAFLRQAGALGENISIDTYELAAVLMPTASRYNLSALAQQLGVLLPATHRALDDARATHGVFVELLEKAHQLPLELLAELVRLGEPLDWQANWVLQRVLRQRAKEPIQAKKGGGGDQGPLFEKPVKNDNLRVGAEVGEGQLDIEEISAVLTPGGAFASYFDEYEYRPQQVDMLRNVAKALNDSQHLLVEAGTGTGKSFAYLIPAAYWALQNNTRVVISTNTINLQDQLINKDIPDLCAALNLPLRAAVLKGRSNYLCPRRLAALRHRKPANVHEMRVLGKVLVWLLESRTGDRTEINLNGPVERAVWSRLSAEDEGCRLEVCLRRTGGRCPFYRAKLAAEDAHILVVNHALLLADTATGNRVLPAYDYLIVDEAHHLESATTSAMSFRVRAMDITRLIRELGGPKTGLLGRFLDLCEGLLQPAQMAALTQLVQRASDLSFRLDSQMGQYYQALDAFLEELREGKPLGTYPQQERIIPSTRTLPIWVDVEIGWEQANETLKVLMGILRDLRNPMRELADQENEEAEDMWGSIGNMFTRLMEIQYNLNGLTSEPDSNMIYWAEIHPQYKEIGLNAAPLHIGQMMEKYLWFQKQSVILTSATLTTNSEFDYLRHRLNAEDANELVVGSPFDYENSALVYIATDVPEPSNYNGHQRAVEAAISTVAKASGGRMLALFTSYSQLQRTSDRISSLLAQDDIMIYEQGEGASPNMLLETFRESERAVLLGTRNFWEGVDVPGDALSVLVIVKLPFDVPSDPIVAARSETFEDPFYQYALPQAILRFRQGFGRLIRTQTDRGVVVVLDKRVLTKKYGRLFMESLPTCTFRQGVLADLPKLTQRWLNL
;
A
#
# COMPACT_ATOMS: atom_id res chain seq x y z
N MET A 1 4.38 41.35 11.54
CA MET A 1 3.58 40.89 10.42
C MET A 1 2.27 41.65 10.37
N SER A 2 1.58 41.79 9.22
CA SER A 2 0.17 42.19 9.23
C SER A 2 -0.63 41.13 9.93
N SER A 3 -1.69 41.50 10.66
CA SER A 3 -2.56 40.55 11.36
C SER A 3 -3.15 39.54 10.37
N ILE A 4 -3.26 38.28 10.79
CA ILE A 4 -3.87 37.14 10.08
C ILE A 4 -5.05 36.70 10.93
N VAL A 5 -6.11 36.13 10.32
CA VAL A 5 -7.25 35.58 11.01
C VAL A 5 -7.33 34.07 10.73
N ALA A 6 -7.15 33.24 11.76
CA ALA A 6 -7.44 31.81 11.68
C ALA A 6 -8.95 31.62 11.83
N VAL A 7 -9.54 30.81 10.96
CA VAL A 7 -10.97 30.50 10.95
C VAL A 7 -11.16 28.99 10.87
N ASP A 8 -12.15 28.51 11.62
CA ASP A 8 -12.62 27.13 11.58
C ASP A 8 -14.14 27.11 11.74
N ILE A 9 -14.82 26.13 11.14
CA ILE A 9 -16.28 25.99 11.24
C ILE A 9 -16.69 24.56 11.58
N GLU A 10 -17.77 24.44 12.34
CA GLU A 10 -18.47 23.18 12.53
C GLU A 10 -19.75 23.17 11.71
N THR A 11 -20.10 22.03 11.11
CA THR A 11 -21.22 21.89 10.18
C THR A 11 -22.09 20.67 10.48
N THR A 12 -23.30 20.60 9.88
CA THR A 12 -24.16 19.41 9.98
C THR A 12 -23.70 18.24 9.12
N GLY A 13 -22.73 18.45 8.23
CA GLY A 13 -22.14 17.45 7.33
C GLY A 13 -21.18 18.09 6.33
N LEU A 14 -20.76 17.34 5.33
CA LEU A 14 -19.66 17.73 4.43
C LEU A 14 -20.11 18.38 3.11
N ASN A 15 -21.39 18.34 2.80
CA ASN A 15 -21.91 18.83 1.51
C ASN A 15 -22.34 20.31 1.63
N VAL A 16 -21.58 21.20 1.00
CA VAL A 16 -21.84 22.65 1.02
C VAL A 16 -23.26 23.02 0.54
N GLN A 17 -23.85 22.21 -0.37
CA GLN A 17 -25.22 22.48 -0.89
C GLN A 17 -26.33 22.05 0.06
N ASP A 18 -26.09 20.98 0.80
CA ASP A 18 -27.12 20.31 1.61
C ASP A 18 -26.93 20.54 3.12
N ASP A 19 -25.73 20.89 3.57
CA ASP A 19 -25.40 21.04 4.98
C ASP A 19 -25.34 22.51 5.43
N SER A 20 -25.30 22.71 6.74
CA SER A 20 -25.36 24.04 7.35
C SER A 20 -24.31 24.23 8.45
N ILE A 21 -23.80 25.44 8.59
CA ILE A 21 -22.87 25.80 9.67
C ILE A 21 -23.62 25.79 11.01
N ILE A 22 -22.98 25.25 12.06
CA ILE A 22 -23.48 25.20 13.43
C ILE A 22 -22.60 25.97 14.45
N GLU A 23 -21.34 26.19 14.12
CA GLU A 23 -20.44 27.05 14.91
C GLU A 23 -19.39 27.68 13.96
N ILE A 24 -18.93 28.87 14.30
CA ILE A 24 -17.80 29.53 13.65
C ILE A 24 -16.85 30.01 14.74
N GLY A 25 -15.56 29.72 14.61
CA GLY A 25 -14.48 30.20 15.45
C GLY A 25 -13.46 31.02 14.67
N ALA A 26 -13.03 32.15 15.20
CA ALA A 26 -12.02 32.96 14.55
C ALA A 26 -11.02 33.52 15.57
N VAL A 27 -9.73 33.56 15.20
CA VAL A 27 -8.63 34.05 16.01
C VAL A 27 -7.81 35.05 15.20
N ARG A 28 -7.76 36.31 15.61
CA ARG A 28 -6.88 37.32 15.03
C ARG A 28 -5.54 37.33 15.75
N PHE A 29 -4.45 37.28 15.02
CA PHE A 29 -3.12 37.18 15.58
C PHE A 29 -2.05 37.87 14.74
N ASN A 30 -0.93 38.19 15.38
CA ASN A 30 0.29 38.68 14.73
C ASN A 30 1.50 37.88 15.25
N GLY A 31 2.05 37.00 14.45
CA GLY A 31 3.06 36.02 14.89
C GLY A 31 2.54 35.13 16.02
N ARG A 32 3.26 35.02 17.13
CA ARG A 32 2.83 34.24 18.32
C ARG A 32 1.75 34.90 19.16
N ARG A 33 1.50 36.24 18.95
CA ARG A 33 0.56 36.98 19.79
C ARG A 33 -0.83 36.94 19.22
N VAL A 34 -1.78 36.40 19.99
CA VAL A 34 -3.23 36.52 19.74
C VAL A 34 -3.65 37.97 20.09
N GLU A 35 -4.32 38.63 19.16
CA GLU A 35 -4.80 40.01 19.30
C GLU A 35 -6.25 40.03 19.75
N ASP A 36 -7.09 39.17 19.19
CA ASP A 36 -8.51 39.08 19.47
C ASP A 36 -9.09 37.71 19.10
N THR A 37 -10.24 37.33 19.67
CA THR A 37 -10.95 36.09 19.37
C THR A 37 -12.43 36.35 19.20
N TRP A 38 -13.04 35.64 18.27
CA TRP A 38 -14.47 35.71 18.01
C TRP A 38 -15.05 34.32 17.83
N THR A 39 -16.25 34.07 18.35
CA THR A 39 -16.96 32.80 18.17
C THR A 39 -18.45 33.02 18.16
N ALA A 40 -19.17 32.23 17.37
CA ALA A 40 -20.63 32.23 17.35
C ALA A 40 -21.18 30.83 17.10
N LEU A 41 -22.14 30.41 17.95
CA LEU A 41 -23.01 29.29 17.60
C LEU A 41 -24.06 29.78 16.60
N VAL A 42 -24.41 28.91 15.65
CA VAL A 42 -25.33 29.21 14.55
C VAL A 42 -26.50 28.23 14.56
N ASN A 43 -27.71 28.74 14.43
CA ASN A 43 -28.90 27.91 14.27
C ASN A 43 -29.01 27.42 12.82
N PRO A 44 -28.81 26.13 12.53
CA PRO A 44 -28.84 25.60 11.19
C PRO A 44 -30.26 25.47 10.59
N ARG A 45 -31.32 25.76 11.38
CA ARG A 45 -32.72 25.55 11.01
C ARG A 45 -33.07 24.12 10.57
N ARG A 46 -32.25 23.16 10.96
CA ARG A 46 -32.40 21.74 10.68
C ARG A 46 -31.83 20.94 11.86
N PRO A 47 -32.26 19.67 12.06
CA PRO A 47 -31.67 18.82 13.10
C PRO A 47 -30.18 18.55 12.85
N ILE A 48 -29.38 18.64 13.91
CA ILE A 48 -27.97 18.21 13.88
C ILE A 48 -27.95 16.67 13.96
N PRO A 49 -27.27 15.97 13.04
CA PRO A 49 -27.13 14.53 13.11
C PRO A 49 -26.44 14.09 14.43
N GLY A 50 -26.85 12.92 14.95
CA GLY A 50 -26.36 12.45 16.26
C GLY A 50 -24.83 12.27 16.30
N PHE A 51 -24.22 11.83 15.19
CA PHE A 51 -22.77 11.67 15.11
C PHE A 51 -22.03 13.03 15.13
N ILE A 52 -22.61 14.09 14.51
CA ILE A 52 -22.03 15.45 14.60
C ILE A 52 -22.10 15.99 16.03
N THR A 53 -23.24 15.77 16.71
CA THR A 53 -23.34 16.14 18.11
C THR A 53 -22.29 15.42 18.97
N GLN A 54 -22.03 14.16 18.71
CA GLN A 54 -20.99 13.39 19.41
C GLN A 54 -19.58 13.90 19.10
N LEU A 55 -19.32 14.24 17.84
CA LEU A 55 -18.01 14.75 17.39
C LEU A 55 -17.70 16.14 17.97
N THR A 56 -18.64 17.07 17.84
CA THR A 56 -18.43 18.49 18.17
C THR A 56 -18.89 18.88 19.60
N GLY A 57 -19.65 18.00 20.25
CA GLY A 57 -20.34 18.33 21.50
C GLY A 57 -21.52 19.30 21.33
N ILE A 58 -21.82 19.75 20.11
CA ILE A 58 -22.88 20.74 19.85
C ILE A 58 -24.22 20.02 19.68
N SER A 59 -25.13 20.25 20.62
CA SER A 59 -26.44 19.64 20.59
C SER A 59 -27.51 20.57 19.96
N ASN A 60 -28.62 19.99 19.50
CA ASN A 60 -29.76 20.72 18.98
C ASN A 60 -30.29 21.74 19.99
N ASN A 61 -30.18 21.50 21.32
CA ASN A 61 -30.61 22.42 22.36
C ASN A 61 -29.72 23.67 22.44
N MET A 62 -28.40 23.51 22.20
CA MET A 62 -27.46 24.63 22.25
C MET A 62 -27.68 25.62 21.10
N VAL A 63 -28.01 25.15 19.91
CA VAL A 63 -28.19 26.00 18.73
C VAL A 63 -29.62 26.50 18.55
N ARG A 64 -30.57 26.01 19.34
CA ARG A 64 -32.01 26.37 19.23
C ARG A 64 -32.28 27.86 19.36
N GLN A 65 -31.57 28.55 20.27
CA GLN A 65 -31.74 29.99 20.52
C GLN A 65 -30.57 30.80 19.92
N ALA A 66 -29.64 30.15 19.21
CA ALA A 66 -28.56 30.83 18.54
C ALA A 66 -29.09 31.65 17.35
N PRO A 67 -28.39 32.71 16.94
CA PRO A 67 -28.73 33.47 15.75
C PRO A 67 -28.57 32.61 14.50
N ILE A 68 -29.24 32.98 13.42
CA ILE A 68 -29.07 32.35 12.12
C ILE A 68 -27.81 32.89 11.43
N LEU A 69 -27.27 32.16 10.44
CA LEU A 69 -26.01 32.49 9.76
C LEU A 69 -26.03 33.93 9.21
N SER A 70 -27.13 34.41 8.62
CA SER A 70 -27.24 35.77 8.07
C SER A 70 -27.15 36.90 9.11
N GLU A 71 -27.35 36.59 10.38
CA GLU A 71 -27.24 37.56 11.47
C GLU A 71 -25.83 37.70 12.00
N VAL A 72 -25.02 36.66 11.92
CA VAL A 72 -23.64 36.64 12.45
C VAL A 72 -22.56 36.85 11.38
N ILE A 73 -22.89 36.66 10.10
CA ILE A 73 -21.92 36.71 9.00
C ILE A 73 -21.32 38.12 8.85
N GLY A 74 -22.09 39.16 9.12
CA GLY A 74 -21.65 40.57 9.09
C GLY A 74 -20.56 40.87 10.14
N ASP A 75 -20.69 40.29 11.33
CA ASP A 75 -19.74 40.43 12.42
C ASP A 75 -18.42 39.70 12.08
N LEU A 76 -18.50 38.50 11.46
CA LEU A 76 -17.34 37.78 10.98
C LEU A 76 -16.59 38.60 9.91
N ILE A 77 -17.29 39.19 8.94
CA ILE A 77 -16.71 40.05 7.91
C ILE A 77 -16.01 41.26 8.55
N GLY A 78 -16.67 41.92 9.53
CA GLY A 78 -16.08 43.02 10.29
C GLY A 78 -14.84 42.57 11.11
N PHE A 79 -14.91 41.39 11.72
CA PHE A 79 -13.79 40.83 12.47
C PHE A 79 -12.61 40.47 11.54
N ALA A 80 -12.85 39.85 10.39
CA ALA A 80 -11.79 39.45 9.45
C ALA A 80 -11.20 40.67 8.70
N GLY A 81 -12.05 41.61 8.29
CA GLY A 81 -11.62 42.73 7.44
C GLY A 81 -10.91 42.22 6.17
N ASN A 82 -9.81 42.88 5.82
CA ASN A 82 -8.98 42.51 4.66
C ASN A 82 -7.79 41.58 5.05
N ALA A 83 -7.79 41.00 6.26
CA ALA A 83 -6.71 40.14 6.70
C ALA A 83 -6.68 38.83 5.89
N PRO A 84 -5.51 38.21 5.66
CA PRO A 84 -5.44 36.86 5.16
C PRO A 84 -6.14 35.88 6.11
N ILE A 85 -6.85 34.90 5.54
CA ILE A 85 -7.55 33.87 6.28
C ILE A 85 -6.69 32.61 6.33
N LEU A 86 -6.43 32.13 7.51
CA LEU A 86 -5.74 30.88 7.81
C LEU A 86 -6.76 29.81 8.20
N GLY A 87 -6.59 28.61 7.68
CA GLY A 87 -7.34 27.43 8.12
C GLY A 87 -6.53 26.15 7.97
N HIS A 88 -7.10 25.06 8.40
CA HIS A 88 -6.56 23.72 8.18
C HIS A 88 -7.45 22.98 7.18
N ASN A 89 -6.99 22.75 5.94
CA ASN A 89 -7.85 22.43 4.81
C ASN A 89 -8.89 23.52 4.53
N VAL A 90 -8.42 24.76 4.57
CA VAL A 90 -9.22 26.00 4.57
C VAL A 90 -10.22 26.09 3.42
N SER A 91 -10.03 25.32 2.34
CA SER A 91 -10.94 25.29 1.19
C SER A 91 -12.34 24.79 1.58
N PHE A 92 -12.44 23.91 2.58
CA PHE A 92 -13.71 23.43 3.12
C PHE A 92 -14.47 24.57 3.82
N ASP A 93 -13.85 25.23 4.79
CA ASP A 93 -14.43 26.30 5.56
C ASP A 93 -14.86 27.47 4.67
N LEU A 94 -13.95 27.88 3.78
CA LEU A 94 -14.21 28.95 2.84
C LEU A 94 -15.31 28.62 1.83
N ALA A 95 -15.55 27.37 1.48
CA ALA A 95 -16.65 27.01 0.58
C ALA A 95 -18.02 27.33 1.22
N PHE A 96 -18.23 26.99 2.49
CA PHE A 96 -19.43 27.34 3.24
C PHE A 96 -19.57 28.85 3.48
N LEU A 97 -18.48 29.51 3.90
CA LEU A 97 -18.48 30.94 4.19
C LEU A 97 -18.69 31.81 2.93
N ARG A 98 -18.08 31.42 1.81
CA ARG A 98 -18.27 32.09 0.51
C ARG A 98 -19.67 31.91 -0.05
N GLN A 99 -20.29 30.76 0.14
CA GLN A 99 -21.70 30.55 -0.21
C GLN A 99 -22.60 31.48 0.61
N ALA A 100 -22.23 31.80 1.85
CA ALA A 100 -22.92 32.78 2.69
C ALA A 100 -22.54 34.24 2.40
N GLY A 101 -21.70 34.52 1.41
CA GLY A 101 -21.26 35.84 0.99
C GLY A 101 -20.11 36.44 1.81
N ALA A 102 -19.37 35.64 2.59
CA ALA A 102 -18.25 36.09 3.40
C ALA A 102 -16.88 35.68 2.84
N LEU A 103 -15.86 36.48 3.13
CA LEU A 103 -14.43 36.15 2.94
C LEU A 103 -14.04 35.83 1.49
N GLY A 104 -14.79 36.34 0.49
CA GLY A 104 -14.57 36.04 -0.93
C GLY A 104 -13.26 36.60 -1.48
N GLU A 105 -12.88 37.81 -1.01
CA GLU A 105 -11.71 38.57 -1.50
C GLU A 105 -10.45 38.35 -0.64
N ASN A 106 -10.54 37.66 0.50
CA ASN A 106 -9.43 37.44 1.38
C ASN A 106 -8.46 36.41 0.82
N ILE A 107 -7.16 36.66 0.97
CA ILE A 107 -6.10 35.66 0.66
C ILE A 107 -6.27 34.47 1.61
N SER A 108 -6.28 33.26 1.07
CA SER A 108 -6.35 32.04 1.85
C SER A 108 -4.95 31.44 2.12
N ILE A 109 -4.72 30.96 3.33
CA ILE A 109 -3.51 30.27 3.77
C ILE A 109 -3.95 28.93 4.35
N ASP A 110 -3.31 27.85 3.91
CA ASP A 110 -3.64 26.50 4.37
C ASP A 110 -2.49 25.87 5.13
N THR A 111 -2.73 25.53 6.40
CA THR A 111 -1.73 24.79 7.21
C THR A 111 -1.51 23.38 6.75
N TYR A 112 -2.51 22.73 6.12
CA TYR A 112 -2.34 21.42 5.47
C TYR A 112 -1.30 21.48 4.33
N GLU A 113 -1.43 22.47 3.42
CA GLU A 113 -0.50 22.66 2.30
C GLU A 113 0.92 22.98 2.79
N LEU A 114 1.04 23.84 3.81
CA LEU A 114 2.32 24.16 4.41
C LEU A 114 2.97 22.95 5.09
N ALA A 115 2.20 22.22 5.91
CA ALA A 115 2.68 21.03 6.61
C ALA A 115 3.08 19.93 5.63
N ALA A 116 2.31 19.71 4.57
CA ALA A 116 2.62 18.72 3.56
C ALA A 116 4.01 18.94 2.92
N VAL A 117 4.43 20.20 2.75
CA VAL A 117 5.74 20.52 2.17
C VAL A 117 6.84 20.59 3.24
N LEU A 118 6.59 21.22 4.38
CA LEU A 118 7.59 21.47 5.42
C LEU A 118 7.84 20.29 6.35
N MET A 119 6.90 19.32 6.38
CA MET A 119 6.98 18.10 7.17
C MET A 119 6.70 16.87 6.29
N PRO A 120 7.50 16.63 5.25
CA PRO A 120 7.21 15.60 4.24
C PRO A 120 7.17 14.18 4.80
N THR A 121 7.76 13.96 5.97
CA THR A 121 7.84 12.66 6.66
C THR A 121 6.77 12.49 7.74
N ALA A 122 5.90 13.49 7.95
CA ALA A 122 4.82 13.38 8.93
C ALA A 122 3.87 12.24 8.57
N SER A 123 3.53 11.42 9.55
CA SER A 123 2.64 10.25 9.34
C SER A 123 1.23 10.67 8.91
N ARG A 124 0.75 11.80 9.43
CA ARG A 124 -0.58 12.37 9.16
C ARG A 124 -0.51 13.89 9.08
N TYR A 125 -1.43 14.45 8.29
CA TYR A 125 -1.56 15.91 8.13
C TYR A 125 -2.89 16.47 8.66
N ASN A 126 -3.65 15.73 9.48
CA ASN A 126 -4.80 16.28 10.18
C ASN A 126 -4.33 17.21 11.32
N LEU A 127 -5.19 18.14 11.73
CA LEU A 127 -4.85 19.16 12.72
C LEU A 127 -4.35 18.57 14.05
N SER A 128 -5.02 17.51 14.53
CA SER A 128 -4.68 16.86 15.80
C SER A 128 -3.28 16.23 15.77
N ALA A 129 -2.96 15.46 14.69
CA ALA A 129 -1.65 14.83 14.57
C ALA A 129 -0.53 15.87 14.42
N LEU A 130 -0.76 16.94 13.64
CA LEU A 130 0.20 18.03 13.50
C LEU A 130 0.38 18.79 14.81
N ALA A 131 -0.69 19.07 15.52
CA ALA A 131 -0.64 19.74 16.84
C ALA A 131 0.20 18.90 17.82
N GLN A 132 -0.06 17.61 17.92
CA GLN A 132 0.71 16.68 18.76
C GLN A 132 2.19 16.64 18.37
N GLN A 133 2.49 16.48 17.08
CA GLN A 133 3.88 16.39 16.59
C GLN A 133 4.66 17.70 16.77
N LEU A 134 3.97 18.84 16.73
CA LEU A 134 4.55 20.17 16.90
C LEU A 134 4.49 20.68 18.35
N GLY A 135 3.95 19.91 19.28
CA GLY A 135 3.80 20.30 20.71
C GLY A 135 2.77 21.40 20.94
N VAL A 136 1.79 21.53 20.07
CA VAL A 136 0.69 22.50 20.18
C VAL A 136 -0.47 21.87 20.94
N LEU A 137 -0.98 22.59 21.94
CA LEU A 137 -2.13 22.12 22.72
C LEU A 137 -3.41 22.18 21.87
N LEU A 138 -4.10 21.06 21.75
CA LEU A 138 -5.41 20.95 21.14
C LEU A 138 -6.33 20.20 22.11
N PRO A 139 -7.38 20.85 22.63
CA PRO A 139 -8.42 20.16 23.43
C PRO A 139 -9.16 19.12 22.58
N ALA A 140 -9.57 18.01 23.20
CA ALA A 140 -10.26 16.90 22.52
C ALA A 140 -11.73 17.21 22.12
N THR A 141 -12.15 18.49 22.12
CA THR A 141 -13.57 18.89 22.07
C THR A 141 -14.11 19.23 20.70
N HIS A 142 -13.32 19.20 19.62
CA HIS A 142 -13.75 19.65 18.29
C HIS A 142 -14.70 20.86 18.36
N ARG A 143 -14.18 21.99 18.78
CA ARG A 143 -14.90 23.27 18.87
C ARG A 143 -14.19 24.26 17.98
N ALA A 144 -14.91 24.90 17.10
CA ALA A 144 -14.37 25.78 16.05
C ALA A 144 -13.35 26.82 16.58
N LEU A 145 -13.56 27.40 17.75
CA LEU A 145 -12.60 28.36 18.32
C LEU A 145 -11.30 27.68 18.79
N ASP A 146 -11.39 26.48 19.36
CA ASP A 146 -10.21 25.73 19.84
C ASP A 146 -9.41 25.20 18.65
N ASP A 147 -10.08 24.76 17.59
CA ASP A 147 -9.44 24.32 16.36
C ASP A 147 -8.79 25.49 15.61
N ALA A 148 -9.42 26.67 15.57
CA ALA A 148 -8.80 27.90 15.06
C ALA A 148 -7.55 28.32 15.88
N ARG A 149 -7.54 28.14 17.21
CA ARG A 149 -6.38 28.39 18.08
C ARG A 149 -5.26 27.39 17.81
N ALA A 150 -5.59 26.11 17.68
CA ALA A 150 -4.62 25.07 17.34
C ALA A 150 -4.01 25.32 15.94
N THR A 151 -4.85 25.68 14.96
CA THR A 151 -4.43 26.07 13.61
C THR A 151 -3.43 27.25 13.63
N HIS A 152 -3.69 28.26 14.46
CA HIS A 152 -2.71 29.34 14.70
C HIS A 152 -1.41 28.78 15.29
N GLY A 153 -1.45 27.93 16.31
CA GLY A 153 -0.27 27.33 16.93
C GLY A 153 0.54 26.52 15.93
N VAL A 154 -0.12 25.64 15.18
CA VAL A 154 0.50 24.82 14.09
C VAL A 154 1.13 25.75 13.04
N PHE A 155 0.46 26.80 12.62
CA PHE A 155 0.99 27.77 11.65
C PHE A 155 2.29 28.43 12.14
N VAL A 156 2.34 28.82 13.42
CA VAL A 156 3.55 29.45 14.00
C VAL A 156 4.75 28.49 13.95
N GLU A 157 4.56 27.24 14.31
CA GLU A 157 5.63 26.24 14.27
C GLU A 157 6.04 25.88 12.83
N LEU A 158 5.09 25.82 11.89
CA LEU A 158 5.39 25.66 10.47
C LEU A 158 6.17 26.87 9.90
N LEU A 159 5.85 28.06 10.35
CA LEU A 159 6.59 29.26 9.97
C LEU A 159 8.05 29.21 10.43
N GLU A 160 8.32 28.72 11.64
CA GLU A 160 9.69 28.51 12.14
C GLU A 160 10.44 27.47 11.28
N LYS A 161 9.78 26.37 10.90
CA LYS A 161 10.36 25.38 9.97
C LYS A 161 10.67 26.00 8.60
N ALA A 162 9.79 26.83 8.07
CA ALA A 162 10.05 27.54 6.81
C ALA A 162 11.26 28.49 6.92
N HIS A 163 11.45 29.14 8.08
CA HIS A 163 12.64 29.97 8.36
C HIS A 163 13.95 29.15 8.43
N GLN A 164 13.91 27.87 8.76
CA GLN A 164 15.06 26.97 8.84
C GLN A 164 15.50 26.44 7.48
N LEU A 165 14.65 26.50 6.44
CA LEU A 165 15.02 26.03 5.11
C LEU A 165 16.24 26.75 4.54
N PRO A 166 17.10 26.07 3.75
CA PRO A 166 18.15 26.74 2.99
C PRO A 166 17.56 27.84 2.10
N LEU A 167 18.23 29.02 2.05
CA LEU A 167 17.70 30.17 1.32
C LEU A 167 17.51 29.88 -0.18
N GLU A 168 18.43 29.12 -0.76
CA GLU A 168 18.35 28.69 -2.18
C GLU A 168 17.13 27.83 -2.45
N LEU A 169 16.83 26.85 -1.57
CA LEU A 169 15.66 26.02 -1.67
C LEU A 169 14.37 26.83 -1.51
N LEU A 170 14.33 27.71 -0.54
CA LEU A 170 13.20 28.60 -0.30
C LEU A 170 12.92 29.49 -1.52
N ALA A 171 13.97 30.06 -2.12
CA ALA A 171 13.86 30.84 -3.35
C ALA A 171 13.37 30.00 -4.54
N GLU A 172 13.82 28.75 -4.65
CA GLU A 172 13.36 27.84 -5.70
C GLU A 172 11.88 27.50 -5.53
N LEU A 173 11.43 27.14 -4.32
CA LEU A 173 10.02 26.82 -4.03
C LEU A 173 9.11 28.00 -4.39
N VAL A 174 9.51 29.22 -3.99
CA VAL A 174 8.77 30.43 -4.32
C VAL A 174 8.69 30.66 -5.83
N ARG A 175 9.80 30.57 -6.55
CA ARG A 175 9.88 30.72 -8.01
C ARG A 175 9.04 29.71 -8.77
N LEU A 176 9.01 28.45 -8.32
CA LEU A 176 8.24 27.38 -8.95
C LEU A 176 6.74 27.50 -8.66
N GLY A 177 6.38 27.99 -7.46
CA GLY A 177 5.00 28.18 -7.04
C GLY A 177 4.35 29.47 -7.54
N GLU A 178 5.13 30.47 -7.98
CA GLU A 178 4.62 31.79 -8.37
C GLU A 178 3.57 31.77 -9.50
N PRO A 179 3.72 30.96 -10.57
CA PRO A 179 2.71 30.91 -11.64
C PRO A 179 1.44 30.14 -11.28
N LEU A 180 1.39 29.53 -10.08
CA LEU A 180 0.29 28.67 -9.63
C LEU A 180 -0.48 29.34 -8.50
N ASP A 181 -1.78 29.08 -8.42
CA ASP A 181 -2.61 29.47 -7.26
C ASP A 181 -2.35 28.51 -6.09
N TRP A 182 -1.11 28.53 -5.59
CA TRP A 182 -0.65 27.65 -4.52
C TRP A 182 -0.65 28.38 -3.18
N GLN A 183 -1.53 27.99 -2.28
CA GLN A 183 -1.81 28.67 -1.01
C GLN A 183 -0.59 28.76 -0.08
N ALA A 184 0.36 27.81 -0.16
CA ALA A 184 1.61 27.89 0.61
C ALA A 184 2.57 29.00 0.11
N ASN A 185 2.47 29.40 -1.16
CA ASN A 185 3.42 30.32 -1.78
C ASN A 185 3.45 31.70 -1.12
N TRP A 186 2.31 32.20 -0.68
CA TRP A 186 2.24 33.49 0.03
C TRP A 186 3.10 33.54 1.29
N VAL A 187 3.08 32.47 2.09
CA VAL A 187 3.88 32.34 3.32
C VAL A 187 5.36 32.24 2.98
N LEU A 188 5.72 31.37 2.05
CA LEU A 188 7.11 31.14 1.63
C LEU A 188 7.75 32.41 1.04
N GLN A 189 7.02 33.16 0.21
CA GLN A 189 7.47 34.48 -0.29
C GLN A 189 7.75 35.45 0.85
N ARG A 190 6.92 35.47 1.87
CA ARG A 190 7.05 36.36 3.01
C ARG A 190 8.28 36.01 3.85
N VAL A 191 8.48 34.71 4.10
CA VAL A 191 9.69 34.21 4.78
C VAL A 191 10.94 34.56 3.96
N LEU A 192 10.90 34.33 2.65
CA LEU A 192 12.02 34.70 1.77
C LEU A 192 12.37 36.18 1.84
N ARG A 193 11.35 37.07 1.80
CA ARG A 193 11.56 38.54 1.91
C ARG A 193 12.13 38.96 3.27
N GLN A 194 11.79 38.26 4.36
CA GLN A 194 12.35 38.53 5.68
C GLN A 194 13.81 38.10 5.75
N ARG A 195 14.10 36.88 5.37
CA ARG A 195 15.45 36.31 5.38
C ARG A 195 16.43 36.99 4.41
N ALA A 196 15.94 37.49 3.29
CA ALA A 196 16.77 38.28 2.35
C ALA A 196 17.26 39.59 2.92
N LYS A 197 16.69 40.10 4.04
CA LYS A 197 17.13 41.32 4.76
C LYS A 197 18.14 41.01 5.86
N GLU A 198 18.31 39.76 6.25
CA GLU A 198 19.26 39.34 7.28
C GLU A 198 20.67 39.30 6.70
N PRO A 199 21.71 39.71 7.46
CA PRO A 199 23.08 39.63 6.98
C PRO A 199 23.44 38.17 6.72
N ILE A 200 23.90 37.89 5.49
CA ILE A 200 24.31 36.53 5.06
C ILE A 200 25.53 36.15 5.91
N GLN A 201 25.35 35.33 6.92
CA GLN A 201 26.43 34.55 7.49
C GLN A 201 26.86 33.51 6.47
N ALA A 202 27.94 33.79 5.77
CA ALA A 202 28.53 32.89 4.79
C ALA A 202 28.99 31.58 5.49
N LYS A 203 28.09 30.59 5.60
CA LYS A 203 28.53 29.19 5.75
C LYS A 203 29.19 28.81 4.43
N LYS A 204 30.52 28.64 4.45
CA LYS A 204 31.27 28.00 3.38
C LYS A 204 30.72 26.57 3.17
N GLY A 205 29.88 26.40 2.20
CA GLY A 205 29.34 25.10 1.80
C GLY A 205 28.76 25.23 0.41
N GLY A 206 29.36 24.56 -0.53
CA GLY A 206 29.14 24.67 -1.98
C GLY A 206 27.72 24.29 -2.44
N GLY A 207 27.44 24.68 -3.65
CA GLY A 207 26.15 24.73 -4.37
C GLY A 207 25.23 23.54 -4.29
N GLY A 208 24.05 23.84 -4.19
CA GLY A 208 22.85 23.43 -4.92
C GLY A 208 22.26 22.05 -4.74
N ASP A 209 22.86 21.02 -4.17
CA ASP A 209 22.28 19.68 -3.94
C ASP A 209 22.91 19.03 -2.70
N GLN A 210 22.57 19.51 -1.50
CA GLN A 210 23.32 19.17 -0.29
C GLN A 210 22.49 18.44 0.78
N GLY A 211 21.80 17.38 0.41
CA GLY A 211 21.33 16.38 1.37
C GLY A 211 22.30 15.20 1.46
N PRO A 212 22.21 14.36 2.51
CA PRO A 212 23.05 13.17 2.72
C PRO A 212 23.03 12.20 1.53
N LEU A 213 21.94 12.19 0.79
CA LEU A 213 21.78 11.38 -0.41
C LEU A 213 22.78 11.73 -1.52
N PHE A 214 23.23 12.97 -1.59
CA PHE A 214 24.13 13.47 -2.64
C PHE A 214 25.61 13.42 -2.27
N GLU A 215 25.94 12.93 -1.09
CA GLU A 215 27.34 12.63 -0.73
C GLU A 215 27.87 11.47 -1.60
N LYS A 216 29.15 11.55 -1.98
CA LYS A 216 29.75 10.50 -2.81
C LYS A 216 29.75 9.17 -2.04
N PRO A 217 29.30 8.07 -2.64
CA PRO A 217 29.41 6.76 -2.00
C PRO A 217 30.89 6.43 -1.76
N VAL A 218 31.19 5.94 -0.56
CA VAL A 218 32.52 5.38 -0.27
C VAL A 218 32.60 4.04 -0.98
N LYS A 219 33.45 3.92 -1.99
CA LYS A 219 33.76 2.64 -2.63
C LYS A 219 34.63 1.82 -1.68
N ASN A 220 34.08 0.71 -1.20
CA ASN A 220 34.86 -0.35 -0.55
C ASN A 220 35.11 -1.46 -1.58
N ASP A 221 36.18 -1.37 -2.36
CA ASP A 221 36.45 -2.34 -3.42
C ASP A 221 36.81 -3.76 -2.93
N ASN A 222 36.98 -3.97 -1.61
CA ASN A 222 37.52 -5.22 -1.03
C ASN A 222 36.49 -6.13 -0.32
N LEU A 223 35.19 -5.90 -0.46
CA LEU A 223 34.18 -6.53 0.40
C LEU A 223 33.03 -7.24 -0.35
N ARG A 224 33.27 -7.71 -1.59
CA ARG A 224 32.21 -8.45 -2.31
C ARG A 224 31.91 -9.78 -1.64
N VAL A 225 30.65 -10.00 -1.24
CA VAL A 225 30.14 -11.27 -0.76
C VAL A 225 30.11 -12.27 -1.92
N GLY A 226 30.61 -13.49 -1.70
CA GLY A 226 30.63 -14.57 -2.69
C GLY A 226 31.89 -14.63 -3.57
N ALA A 227 32.92 -13.78 -3.33
CA ALA A 227 34.19 -13.85 -4.06
C ALA A 227 34.97 -15.15 -3.74
N GLU A 228 34.91 -15.61 -2.48
CA GLU A 228 35.40 -16.90 -2.01
C GLU A 228 34.33 -17.46 -1.09
N VAL A 229 33.66 -18.55 -1.51
CA VAL A 229 32.60 -19.20 -0.71
C VAL A 229 33.25 -20.28 0.16
N GLY A 230 33.00 -20.23 1.46
CA GLY A 230 33.42 -21.26 2.42
C GLY A 230 32.54 -22.51 2.35
N GLU A 231 33.01 -23.60 2.95
CA GLU A 231 32.29 -24.88 3.11
C GLU A 231 32.09 -25.22 4.61
N GLY A 232 32.02 -24.18 5.45
CA GLY A 232 31.85 -24.34 6.90
C GLY A 232 30.45 -24.79 7.30
N GLN A 233 30.34 -25.73 8.21
CA GLN A 233 29.06 -26.12 8.81
C GLN A 233 28.82 -25.38 10.13
N LEU A 234 27.56 -25.01 10.37
CA LEU A 234 27.13 -24.40 11.63
C LEU A 234 27.19 -25.43 12.78
N ASP A 235 27.75 -25.04 13.92
CA ASP A 235 27.57 -25.79 15.17
C ASP A 235 26.17 -25.44 15.73
N ILE A 236 25.26 -26.42 15.56
CA ILE A 236 23.85 -26.22 15.91
C ILE A 236 23.67 -26.01 17.43
N GLU A 237 24.49 -26.68 18.26
CA GLU A 237 24.39 -26.53 19.72
C GLU A 237 24.92 -25.17 20.16
N GLU A 238 26.03 -24.69 19.58
CA GLU A 238 26.59 -23.36 19.87
C GLU A 238 25.60 -22.26 19.53
N ILE A 239 25.05 -22.27 18.30
CA ILE A 239 24.12 -21.21 17.88
C ILE A 239 22.75 -21.27 18.58
N SER A 240 22.29 -22.47 19.00
CA SER A 240 21.05 -22.60 19.76
C SER A 240 21.20 -22.14 21.21
N ALA A 241 22.41 -22.23 21.79
CA ALA A 241 22.69 -21.75 23.12
C ALA A 241 22.46 -20.24 23.31
N VAL A 242 22.52 -19.47 22.21
CA VAL A 242 22.23 -18.03 22.19
C VAL A 242 20.82 -17.69 22.71
N LEU A 243 19.84 -18.58 22.44
CA LEU A 243 18.45 -18.44 22.86
C LEU A 243 18.11 -19.18 24.17
N THR A 244 19.07 -19.82 24.83
CA THR A 244 18.79 -20.49 26.11
C THR A 244 18.80 -19.50 27.29
N PRO A 245 18.22 -19.86 28.45
CA PRO A 245 18.32 -19.03 29.65
C PRO A 245 19.80 -18.80 30.01
N GLY A 246 20.20 -17.54 30.17
CA GLY A 246 21.59 -17.12 30.38
C GLY A 246 22.43 -16.96 29.10
N GLY A 247 21.86 -17.22 27.93
CA GLY A 247 22.49 -16.92 26.62
C GLY A 247 22.56 -15.44 26.30
N ALA A 248 23.14 -15.12 25.14
CA ALA A 248 23.37 -13.72 24.73
C ALA A 248 22.07 -12.91 24.61
N PHE A 249 20.98 -13.50 24.13
CA PHE A 249 19.67 -12.82 24.02
C PHE A 249 19.06 -12.53 25.40
N ALA A 250 19.16 -13.48 26.35
CA ALA A 250 18.70 -13.25 27.71
C ALA A 250 19.49 -12.15 28.45
N SER A 251 20.71 -11.89 28.00
CA SER A 251 21.54 -10.81 28.56
C SER A 251 21.29 -9.46 27.89
N TYR A 252 20.80 -9.45 26.66
CA TYR A 252 20.58 -8.23 25.87
C TYR A 252 19.17 -7.66 26.04
N PHE A 253 18.14 -8.50 26.10
CA PHE A 253 16.74 -8.09 26.24
C PHE A 253 16.27 -8.15 27.70
N ASP A 254 15.82 -7.03 28.26
CA ASP A 254 15.37 -6.94 29.68
C ASP A 254 14.19 -7.87 29.99
N GLU A 255 13.29 -8.07 29.01
CA GLU A 255 12.09 -8.93 29.13
C GLU A 255 12.22 -10.19 28.24
N TYR A 256 13.37 -10.86 28.30
CA TYR A 256 13.59 -12.05 27.50
C TYR A 256 12.79 -13.24 28.02
N GLU A 257 12.04 -13.86 27.14
CA GLU A 257 11.23 -15.03 27.39
C GLU A 257 11.76 -16.24 26.60
N TYR A 258 12.17 -17.28 27.31
CA TYR A 258 12.62 -18.52 26.69
C TYR A 258 11.46 -19.27 26.04
N ARG A 259 11.60 -19.63 24.78
CA ARG A 259 10.60 -20.35 23.98
C ARG A 259 11.23 -21.56 23.30
N PRO A 260 10.94 -22.80 23.81
CA PRO A 260 11.49 -24.04 23.23
C PRO A 260 11.19 -24.16 21.73
N GLN A 261 10.01 -23.72 21.27
CA GLN A 261 9.59 -23.73 19.87
C GLN A 261 10.51 -22.88 18.98
N GLN A 262 11.00 -21.76 19.51
CA GLN A 262 11.95 -20.89 18.81
C GLN A 262 13.30 -21.58 18.60
N VAL A 263 13.78 -22.27 19.63
CA VAL A 263 15.04 -23.04 19.57
C VAL A 263 14.91 -24.23 18.63
N ASP A 264 13.77 -24.93 18.65
CA ASP A 264 13.52 -26.06 17.75
C ASP A 264 13.49 -25.60 16.28
N MET A 265 12.82 -24.49 15.97
CA MET A 265 12.84 -23.88 14.64
C MET A 265 14.25 -23.48 14.23
N LEU A 266 15.02 -22.82 15.10
CA LEU A 266 16.41 -22.43 14.83
C LEU A 266 17.28 -23.63 14.45
N ARG A 267 17.21 -24.74 15.23
CA ARG A 267 17.97 -25.97 14.97
C ARG A 267 17.66 -26.57 13.61
N ASN A 268 16.40 -26.65 13.25
CA ASN A 268 16.00 -27.21 11.97
C ASN A 268 16.36 -26.30 10.78
N VAL A 269 16.27 -24.96 10.93
CA VAL A 269 16.78 -24.01 9.93
C VAL A 269 18.29 -24.15 9.74
N ALA A 270 19.06 -24.24 10.84
CA ALA A 270 20.51 -24.44 10.77
C ALA A 270 20.87 -25.77 10.09
N LYS A 271 20.12 -26.84 10.40
CA LYS A 271 20.29 -28.15 9.77
C LYS A 271 19.99 -28.08 8.27
N ALA A 272 18.90 -27.42 7.85
CA ALA A 272 18.55 -27.27 6.44
C ALA A 272 19.61 -26.49 5.64
N LEU A 273 20.26 -25.49 6.26
CA LEU A 273 21.39 -24.78 5.67
C LEU A 273 22.63 -25.70 5.55
N ASN A 274 23.00 -26.42 6.63
CA ASN A 274 24.13 -27.36 6.64
C ASN A 274 24.00 -28.46 5.59
N ASP A 275 22.79 -29.04 5.48
CA ASP A 275 22.53 -30.20 4.61
C ASP A 275 22.14 -29.78 3.18
N SER A 276 22.08 -28.46 2.89
CA SER A 276 21.61 -27.92 1.60
C SER A 276 20.23 -28.49 1.22
N GLN A 277 19.28 -28.44 2.16
CA GLN A 277 17.94 -29.00 1.96
C GLN A 277 16.86 -27.90 1.99
N HIS A 278 15.74 -28.15 1.33
CA HIS A 278 14.56 -27.29 1.42
C HIS A 278 13.76 -27.65 2.68
N LEU A 279 13.09 -26.64 3.27
CA LEU A 279 12.36 -26.81 4.52
C LEU A 279 11.06 -26.01 4.55
N LEU A 280 9.96 -26.65 4.88
CA LEU A 280 8.67 -26.02 5.16
C LEU A 280 8.47 -25.96 6.67
N VAL A 281 8.26 -24.74 7.22
CA VAL A 281 8.12 -24.53 8.67
C VAL A 281 6.81 -23.85 9.00
N GLU A 282 5.92 -24.55 9.68
CA GLU A 282 4.81 -23.91 10.37
C GLU A 282 5.20 -23.60 11.81
N ALA A 283 5.31 -22.32 12.14
CA ALA A 283 5.61 -21.86 13.48
C ALA A 283 4.53 -20.90 13.96
N GLY A 284 3.77 -21.29 14.98
CA GLY A 284 2.63 -20.53 15.50
C GLY A 284 2.96 -19.08 15.87
N THR A 285 1.93 -18.27 16.08
CA THR A 285 2.11 -16.88 16.54
C THR A 285 2.83 -16.86 17.90
N GLY A 286 3.67 -15.85 18.11
CA GLY A 286 4.42 -15.71 19.35
C GLY A 286 5.71 -16.55 19.44
N THR A 287 6.00 -17.42 18.49
CA THR A 287 7.23 -18.26 18.49
C THR A 287 8.51 -17.43 18.39
N GLY A 288 8.47 -16.22 17.85
CA GLY A 288 9.67 -15.42 17.58
C GLY A 288 10.41 -15.89 16.32
N LYS A 289 9.64 -16.21 15.27
CA LYS A 289 10.11 -16.71 13.97
C LYS A 289 11.31 -15.95 13.42
N SER A 290 11.26 -14.60 13.47
CA SER A 290 12.30 -13.75 12.87
C SER A 290 13.69 -14.10 13.39
N PHE A 291 13.90 -14.15 14.70
CA PHE A 291 15.19 -14.52 15.26
C PHE A 291 15.53 -16.00 15.06
N ALA A 292 14.53 -16.89 15.03
CA ALA A 292 14.76 -18.31 14.80
C ALA A 292 15.37 -18.61 13.42
N TYR A 293 15.06 -17.81 12.39
CA TYR A 293 15.72 -17.95 11.08
C TYR A 293 16.88 -16.97 10.87
N LEU A 294 16.85 -15.76 11.48
CA LEU A 294 17.91 -14.76 11.32
C LEU A 294 19.23 -15.22 11.93
N ILE A 295 19.21 -15.85 13.12
CA ILE A 295 20.43 -16.31 13.80
C ILE A 295 21.21 -17.29 12.90
N PRO A 296 20.65 -18.45 12.48
CA PRO A 296 21.38 -19.36 11.62
C PRO A 296 21.75 -18.76 10.26
N ALA A 297 20.89 -17.90 9.68
CA ALA A 297 21.19 -17.21 8.44
C ALA A 297 22.39 -16.27 8.56
N ALA A 298 22.50 -15.52 9.66
CA ALA A 298 23.61 -14.60 9.91
C ALA A 298 24.93 -15.33 10.10
N TYR A 299 24.96 -16.39 10.92
CA TYR A 299 26.15 -17.20 11.10
C TYR A 299 26.57 -17.90 9.81
N TRP A 300 25.61 -18.48 9.05
CA TRP A 300 25.86 -19.11 7.76
C TRP A 300 26.49 -18.14 6.75
N ALA A 301 25.89 -16.97 6.62
CA ALA A 301 26.34 -15.95 5.69
C ALA A 301 27.74 -15.41 6.02
N LEU A 302 28.06 -15.22 7.31
CA LEU A 302 29.38 -14.78 7.76
C LEU A 302 30.44 -15.88 7.61
N GLN A 303 30.15 -17.11 8.06
CA GLN A 303 31.08 -18.22 8.05
C GLN A 303 31.47 -18.64 6.64
N ASN A 304 30.51 -18.62 5.70
CA ASN A 304 30.70 -19.06 4.33
C ASN A 304 30.89 -17.89 3.34
N ASN A 305 30.96 -16.66 3.82
CA ASN A 305 31.04 -15.45 2.99
C ASN A 305 30.04 -15.47 1.82
N THR A 306 28.82 -15.92 2.10
CA THR A 306 27.73 -16.07 1.11
C THR A 306 26.56 -15.15 1.43
N ARG A 307 25.62 -15.07 0.51
CA ARG A 307 24.41 -14.27 0.66
C ARG A 307 23.21 -15.15 0.99
N VAL A 308 22.47 -14.76 2.04
CA VAL A 308 21.14 -15.28 2.31
C VAL A 308 20.11 -14.19 1.97
N VAL A 309 19.17 -14.51 1.09
CA VAL A 309 18.04 -13.63 0.76
C VAL A 309 16.88 -13.95 1.68
N ILE A 310 16.29 -12.91 2.28
CA ILE A 310 15.09 -13.01 3.10
C ILE A 310 13.97 -12.26 2.41
N SER A 311 12.91 -12.97 2.04
CA SER A 311 11.74 -12.41 1.40
C SER A 311 10.57 -12.32 2.37
N THR A 312 9.92 -11.13 2.45
CA THR A 312 8.73 -10.90 3.28
C THR A 312 7.57 -10.43 2.44
N ASN A 313 6.34 -10.49 2.99
CA ASN A 313 5.16 -10.07 2.22
C ASN A 313 5.05 -8.55 2.05
N THR A 314 5.35 -7.76 3.08
CA THR A 314 5.10 -6.31 3.10
C THR A 314 6.35 -5.47 3.30
N ILE A 315 6.30 -4.21 2.85
CA ILE A 315 7.38 -3.25 3.08
C ILE A 315 7.58 -2.98 4.59
N ASN A 316 6.52 -2.96 5.39
CA ASN A 316 6.63 -2.76 6.83
C ASN A 316 7.43 -3.85 7.51
N LEU A 317 7.26 -5.11 7.09
CA LEU A 317 8.09 -6.22 7.60
C LEU A 317 9.55 -6.12 7.14
N GLN A 318 9.80 -5.62 5.92
CA GLN A 318 11.17 -5.33 5.48
C GLN A 318 11.81 -4.26 6.39
N ASP A 319 11.08 -3.18 6.66
CA ASP A 319 11.56 -2.08 7.49
C ASP A 319 11.77 -2.52 8.94
N GLN A 320 10.93 -3.40 9.48
CA GLN A 320 11.14 -4.02 10.80
C GLN A 320 12.42 -4.85 10.84
N LEU A 321 12.63 -5.74 9.88
CA LEU A 321 13.85 -6.57 9.82
C LEU A 321 15.11 -5.73 9.74
N ILE A 322 15.14 -4.73 8.84
CA ILE A 322 16.37 -3.96 8.57
C ILE A 322 16.66 -2.90 9.64
N ASN A 323 15.62 -2.31 10.25
CA ASN A 323 15.80 -1.20 11.20
C ASN A 323 15.73 -1.63 12.66
N LYS A 324 15.25 -2.85 12.97
CA LYS A 324 15.09 -3.35 14.33
C LYS A 324 15.72 -4.73 14.52
N ASP A 325 15.17 -5.78 13.90
CA ASP A 325 15.49 -7.17 14.24
C ASP A 325 16.98 -7.51 13.92
N ILE A 326 17.51 -7.07 12.77
CA ILE A 326 18.91 -7.28 12.39
C ILE A 326 19.88 -6.44 13.23
N PRO A 327 19.66 -5.14 13.46
CA PRO A 327 20.46 -4.35 14.40
C PRO A 327 20.50 -4.93 15.83
N ASP A 328 19.35 -5.37 16.37
CA ASP A 328 19.26 -6.01 17.67
C ASP A 328 20.06 -7.33 17.70
N LEU A 329 19.94 -8.15 16.64
CA LEU A 329 20.75 -9.35 16.46
C LEU A 329 22.26 -9.05 16.49
N CYS A 330 22.69 -8.05 15.69
CA CYS A 330 24.09 -7.67 15.61
C CYS A 330 24.62 -7.16 16.94
N ALA A 331 23.83 -6.38 17.68
CA ALA A 331 24.19 -5.86 18.98
C ALA A 331 24.27 -6.97 20.04
N ALA A 332 23.27 -7.87 20.09
CA ALA A 332 23.21 -8.97 21.05
C ALA A 332 24.37 -9.97 20.87
N LEU A 333 24.78 -10.24 19.62
CA LEU A 333 25.79 -11.25 19.28
C LEU A 333 27.15 -10.67 18.86
N ASN A 334 27.28 -9.34 18.83
CA ASN A 334 28.48 -8.64 18.35
C ASN A 334 28.96 -9.12 16.96
N LEU A 335 28.02 -9.28 16.01
CA LEU A 335 28.32 -9.79 14.67
C LEU A 335 28.67 -8.65 13.69
N PRO A 336 29.74 -8.80 12.88
CA PRO A 336 30.08 -7.84 11.81
C PRO A 336 29.22 -8.06 10.55
N LEU A 337 27.92 -8.24 10.72
CA LEU A 337 26.98 -8.57 9.66
C LEU A 337 26.66 -7.36 8.80
N ARG A 338 26.75 -7.50 7.49
CA ARG A 338 26.29 -6.48 6.55
C ARG A 338 24.92 -6.88 6.03
N ALA A 339 23.93 -6.05 6.25
CA ALA A 339 22.59 -6.25 5.75
C ALA A 339 22.14 -5.09 4.88
N ALA A 340 21.33 -5.40 3.87
CA ALA A 340 20.73 -4.40 2.98
C ALA A 340 19.28 -4.74 2.67
N VAL A 341 18.50 -3.72 2.35
CA VAL A 341 17.15 -3.89 1.79
C VAL A 341 17.15 -3.44 0.33
N LEU A 342 16.56 -4.24 -0.53
CA LEU A 342 16.32 -3.86 -1.91
C LEU A 342 14.81 -3.90 -2.19
N LYS A 343 14.29 -2.79 -2.70
CA LYS A 343 12.88 -2.62 -3.10
C LYS A 343 12.78 -2.48 -4.61
N GLY A 344 11.58 -2.62 -5.16
CA GLY A 344 11.34 -2.37 -6.58
C GLY A 344 11.68 -0.91 -6.97
N ARG A 345 12.04 -0.70 -8.23
CA ARG A 345 12.47 0.62 -8.78
C ARG A 345 11.49 1.75 -8.50
N SER A 346 10.19 1.47 -8.48
CA SER A 346 9.13 2.43 -8.18
C SER A 346 9.21 3.05 -6.77
N ASN A 347 10.00 2.43 -5.88
CA ASN A 347 10.20 2.95 -4.52
C ASN A 347 11.36 3.96 -4.41
N TYR A 348 12.18 4.13 -5.42
CA TYR A 348 13.33 5.02 -5.37
C TYR A 348 13.14 6.26 -6.24
N LEU A 349 13.55 7.41 -5.73
CA LEU A 349 13.58 8.66 -6.48
C LEU A 349 14.61 8.58 -7.63
N CYS A 350 14.23 9.05 -8.82
CA CYS A 350 15.14 9.21 -9.95
C CYS A 350 15.66 10.64 -10.03
N PRO A 351 16.97 10.92 -9.83
CA PRO A 351 17.53 12.26 -9.90
C PRO A 351 17.34 12.93 -11.27
N ARG A 352 17.38 12.16 -12.38
CA ARG A 352 17.14 12.68 -13.73
C ARG A 352 15.72 13.18 -13.92
N ARG A 353 14.73 12.39 -13.48
CA ARG A 353 13.30 12.76 -13.57
C ARG A 353 12.97 13.95 -12.67
N LEU A 354 13.60 14.01 -11.48
CA LEU A 354 13.49 15.17 -10.61
C LEU A 354 14.04 16.42 -11.29
N ALA A 355 15.24 16.36 -11.88
CA ALA A 355 15.82 17.48 -12.61
C ALA A 355 14.95 17.91 -13.79
N ALA A 356 14.40 16.96 -14.54
CA ALA A 356 13.48 17.24 -15.66
C ALA A 356 12.21 17.96 -15.18
N LEU A 357 11.60 17.53 -14.05
CA LEU A 357 10.44 18.23 -13.48
C LEU A 357 10.76 19.65 -13.02
N ARG A 358 11.91 19.85 -12.37
CA ARG A 358 12.39 21.18 -11.94
C ARG A 358 12.57 22.12 -13.14
N HIS A 359 13.14 21.65 -14.27
CA HIS A 359 13.32 22.43 -15.50
C HIS A 359 12.01 22.75 -16.19
N ARG A 360 11.14 21.76 -16.35
CA ARG A 360 9.83 21.92 -16.98
C ARG A 360 8.90 22.86 -16.22
N LYS A 361 9.09 22.98 -14.92
CA LYS A 361 8.20 23.57 -13.92
C LYS A 361 6.92 22.72 -13.70
N PRO A 362 6.35 22.75 -12.48
CA PRO A 362 5.08 22.09 -12.19
C PRO A 362 3.92 22.67 -13.02
N ALA A 363 3.07 21.79 -13.53
CA ALA A 363 1.91 22.21 -14.35
C ALA A 363 0.67 22.56 -13.50
N ASN A 364 0.62 22.11 -12.25
CA ASN A 364 -0.50 22.33 -11.32
C ASN A 364 -0.03 22.26 -9.85
N VAL A 365 -0.96 22.62 -8.95
CA VAL A 365 -0.70 22.67 -7.50
C VAL A 365 -0.29 21.30 -6.94
N HIS A 366 -0.85 20.20 -7.43
CA HIS A 366 -0.49 18.85 -6.96
C HIS A 366 0.94 18.47 -7.31
N GLU A 367 1.37 18.77 -8.55
CA GLU A 367 2.78 18.58 -8.93
C GLU A 367 3.70 19.48 -8.10
N MET A 368 3.29 20.73 -7.84
CA MET A 368 4.09 21.66 -7.01
C MET A 368 4.21 21.16 -5.57
N ARG A 369 3.12 20.67 -4.97
CA ARG A 369 3.13 20.11 -3.62
C ARG A 369 4.07 18.92 -3.52
N VAL A 370 3.96 17.94 -4.42
CA VAL A 370 4.84 16.76 -4.42
C VAL A 370 6.30 17.16 -4.66
N LEU A 371 6.55 18.06 -5.60
CA LEU A 371 7.92 18.58 -5.83
C LEU A 371 8.47 19.27 -4.58
N GLY A 372 7.69 20.14 -3.94
CA GLY A 372 8.07 20.80 -2.68
C GLY A 372 8.36 19.79 -1.57
N LYS A 373 7.48 18.79 -1.38
CA LYS A 373 7.73 17.68 -0.44
C LYS A 373 9.06 16.98 -0.71
N VAL A 374 9.30 16.59 -1.95
CA VAL A 374 10.53 15.89 -2.34
C VAL A 374 11.76 16.73 -2.10
N LEU A 375 11.74 18.02 -2.46
CA LEU A 375 12.90 18.92 -2.29
C LEU A 375 13.23 19.17 -0.81
N VAL A 376 12.21 19.31 0.05
CA VAL A 376 12.42 19.44 1.50
C VAL A 376 12.88 18.12 2.11
N TRP A 377 12.25 17.00 1.76
CA TRP A 377 12.65 15.67 2.21
C TRP A 377 14.10 15.32 1.88
N LEU A 378 14.60 15.73 0.71
CA LEU A 378 15.99 15.48 0.29
C LEU A 378 17.05 16.16 1.17
N LEU A 379 16.68 17.13 2.02
CA LEU A 379 17.60 17.71 3.00
C LEU A 379 18.02 16.70 4.08
N GLU A 380 17.16 15.69 4.36
CA GLU A 380 17.34 14.74 5.45
C GLU A 380 17.45 13.28 4.94
N SER A 381 16.89 12.97 3.77
CA SER A 381 16.87 11.61 3.24
C SER A 381 18.27 11.07 2.95
N ARG A 382 18.52 9.84 3.40
CA ARG A 382 19.75 9.10 3.14
C ARG A 382 19.59 8.03 2.07
N THR A 383 18.38 7.52 1.88
CA THR A 383 18.11 6.38 1.00
C THR A 383 17.43 6.77 -0.29
N GLY A 384 16.67 7.88 -0.33
CA GLY A 384 15.84 8.27 -1.45
C GLY A 384 14.65 7.32 -1.67
N ASP A 385 14.25 6.59 -0.64
CA ASP A 385 13.16 5.61 -0.67
C ASP A 385 11.81 6.29 -0.36
N ARG A 386 10.80 5.96 -1.16
CA ARG A 386 9.43 6.46 -1.02
C ARG A 386 8.81 6.24 0.36
N THR A 387 9.24 5.21 1.10
CA THR A 387 8.69 4.93 2.43
C THR A 387 9.05 5.98 3.48
N GLU A 388 10.08 6.79 3.21
CA GLU A 388 10.45 7.91 4.08
C GLU A 388 9.55 9.14 3.90
N ILE A 389 8.75 9.21 2.82
CA ILE A 389 7.91 10.37 2.47
C ILE A 389 6.42 9.98 2.44
N ASN A 390 5.57 10.81 3.03
CA ASN A 390 4.14 10.59 3.02
C ASN A 390 3.50 11.17 1.74
N LEU A 391 2.95 10.29 0.88
CA LEU A 391 2.24 10.64 -0.35
C LEU A 391 0.73 10.38 -0.19
N ASN A 392 -0.03 11.45 -0.07
CA ASN A 392 -1.46 11.41 0.18
C ASN A 392 -2.27 11.19 -1.11
N GLY A 393 -3.06 10.10 -1.08
CA GLY A 393 -4.04 9.80 -2.12
C GLY A 393 -3.44 9.38 -3.48
N PRO A 394 -4.31 9.08 -4.44
CA PRO A 394 -3.91 8.57 -5.75
C PRO A 394 -3.19 9.62 -6.61
N VAL A 395 -3.53 10.91 -6.44
CA VAL A 395 -2.97 12.00 -7.25
C VAL A 395 -1.48 12.21 -6.95
N GLU A 396 -1.09 12.28 -5.66
CA GLU A 396 0.32 12.42 -5.28
C GLU A 396 1.14 11.17 -5.66
N ARG A 397 0.55 9.98 -5.53
CA ARG A 397 1.17 8.73 -6.00
C ARG A 397 1.38 8.70 -7.51
N ALA A 398 0.46 9.25 -8.28
CA ALA A 398 0.62 9.39 -9.74
C ALA A 398 1.73 10.40 -10.12
N VAL A 399 1.94 11.46 -9.34
CA VAL A 399 3.10 12.36 -9.53
C VAL A 399 4.40 11.64 -9.18
N TRP A 400 4.43 10.90 -8.05
CA TRP A 400 5.59 10.11 -7.66
C TRP A 400 6.01 9.08 -8.72
N SER A 401 5.08 8.38 -9.35
CA SER A 401 5.40 7.39 -10.39
C SER A 401 6.20 8.01 -11.56
N ARG A 402 5.99 9.31 -11.82
CA ARG A 402 6.77 10.07 -12.81
C ARG A 402 8.14 10.53 -12.30
N LEU A 403 8.36 10.54 -10.99
CA LEU A 403 9.63 10.89 -10.33
C LEU A 403 10.45 9.65 -9.96
N SER A 404 9.83 8.49 -9.86
CA SER A 404 10.46 7.24 -9.45
C SER A 404 11.45 6.71 -10.50
N ALA A 405 12.31 5.78 -10.08
CA ALA A 405 13.26 5.10 -10.95
C ALA A 405 12.60 3.99 -11.79
N GLU A 406 11.27 3.93 -11.85
CA GLU A 406 10.51 3.01 -12.68
C GLU A 406 10.63 3.40 -14.15
N ASP A 407 11.74 3.01 -14.76
CA ASP A 407 12.06 3.25 -16.16
C ASP A 407 12.88 2.06 -16.66
N GLU A 408 12.41 1.36 -17.67
CA GLU A 408 13.13 0.24 -18.27
C GLU A 408 14.40 0.71 -19.01
N GLY A 409 14.46 1.99 -19.41
CA GLY A 409 15.68 2.64 -19.92
C GLY A 409 16.71 2.95 -18.85
N CYS A 410 16.42 2.67 -17.55
CA CYS A 410 17.35 2.89 -16.47
C CYS A 410 18.46 1.83 -16.49
N ARG A 411 19.60 2.18 -17.09
CA ARG A 411 20.82 1.38 -17.09
C ARG A 411 21.77 1.88 -16.03
N LEU A 412 22.38 0.93 -15.32
CA LEU A 412 23.30 1.22 -14.22
C LEU A 412 24.47 2.12 -14.67
N GLU A 413 25.10 1.77 -15.78
CA GLU A 413 26.26 2.49 -16.34
C GLU A 413 25.92 3.93 -16.75
N VAL A 414 24.74 4.13 -17.35
CA VAL A 414 24.23 5.45 -17.75
C VAL A 414 23.94 6.32 -16.52
N CYS A 415 23.23 5.74 -15.53
CA CYS A 415 22.95 6.46 -14.28
C CYS A 415 24.21 6.80 -13.49
N LEU A 416 25.21 5.90 -13.48
CA LEU A 416 26.53 6.18 -12.88
C LEU A 416 27.18 7.41 -13.47
N ARG A 417 27.29 7.45 -14.80
CA ARG A 417 27.92 8.53 -15.56
C ARG A 417 27.20 9.86 -15.33
N ARG A 418 25.85 9.86 -15.48
CA ARG A 418 25.00 11.08 -15.39
C ARG A 418 24.79 11.61 -13.99
N THR A 419 24.74 10.75 -13.00
CA THR A 419 24.45 11.16 -11.61
C THR A 419 25.68 11.16 -10.70
N GLY A 420 26.86 10.77 -11.25
CA GLY A 420 28.08 10.64 -10.45
C GLY A 420 27.95 9.67 -9.27
N GLY A 421 27.13 8.61 -9.41
CA GLY A 421 26.85 7.63 -8.35
C GLY A 421 25.82 8.09 -7.31
N ARG A 422 25.08 9.17 -7.57
CA ARG A 422 24.08 9.74 -6.65
C ARG A 422 22.68 9.16 -6.82
N CYS A 423 22.50 8.11 -7.64
CA CYS A 423 21.21 7.46 -7.85
C CYS A 423 20.84 6.60 -6.63
N PRO A 424 19.70 6.82 -5.96
CA PRO A 424 19.25 6.04 -4.80
C PRO A 424 19.11 4.55 -5.11
N PHE A 425 18.47 4.20 -6.21
CA PHE A 425 18.33 2.80 -6.65
C PHE A 425 19.69 2.12 -6.87
N TYR A 426 20.63 2.82 -7.50
CA TYR A 426 21.98 2.30 -7.70
C TYR A 426 22.70 2.06 -6.37
N ARG A 427 22.61 3.01 -5.42
CA ARG A 427 23.18 2.83 -4.07
C ARG A 427 22.59 1.62 -3.35
N ALA A 428 21.27 1.43 -3.41
CA ALA A 428 20.61 0.27 -2.84
C ALA A 428 21.07 -1.03 -3.52
N LYS A 429 21.27 -1.02 -4.84
CA LYS A 429 21.77 -2.18 -5.58
C LYS A 429 23.22 -2.52 -5.19
N LEU A 430 24.10 -1.52 -5.07
CA LEU A 430 25.47 -1.76 -4.59
C LEU A 430 25.48 -2.30 -3.17
N ALA A 431 24.69 -1.72 -2.27
CA ALA A 431 24.57 -2.23 -0.91
C ALA A 431 24.08 -3.67 -0.88
N ALA A 432 23.17 -4.03 -1.80
CA ALA A 432 22.69 -5.40 -1.94
C ALA A 432 23.79 -6.36 -2.46
N GLU A 433 24.70 -5.88 -3.34
CA GLU A 433 25.85 -6.67 -3.81
C GLU A 433 26.87 -6.95 -2.71
N ASP A 434 26.99 -6.08 -1.72
CA ASP A 434 27.94 -6.21 -0.60
C ASP A 434 27.33 -6.83 0.67
N ALA A 435 26.03 -7.15 0.66
CA ALA A 435 25.30 -7.65 1.82
C ALA A 435 25.41 -9.16 2.01
N HIS A 436 25.62 -9.60 3.27
CA HIS A 436 25.48 -10.98 3.72
C HIS A 436 23.98 -11.36 3.84
N ILE A 437 23.16 -10.47 4.38
CA ILE A 437 21.70 -10.61 4.43
C ILE A 437 21.07 -9.58 3.51
N LEU A 438 20.30 -10.05 2.52
CA LEU A 438 19.54 -9.20 1.62
C LEU A 438 18.03 -9.38 1.87
N VAL A 439 17.40 -8.31 2.35
CA VAL A 439 15.95 -8.30 2.60
C VAL A 439 15.21 -7.76 1.38
N VAL A 440 14.24 -8.52 0.88
CA VAL A 440 13.39 -8.16 -0.27
C VAL A 440 11.92 -8.42 0.05
N ASN A 441 11.00 -7.94 -0.77
CA ASN A 441 9.61 -8.39 -0.68
C ASN A 441 9.30 -9.48 -1.72
N HIS A 442 8.19 -10.21 -1.51
CA HIS A 442 7.78 -11.28 -2.43
C HIS A 442 7.65 -10.78 -3.86
N ALA A 443 7.13 -9.57 -4.08
CA ALA A 443 6.97 -9.02 -5.42
C ALA A 443 8.32 -8.86 -6.15
N LEU A 444 9.37 -8.43 -5.46
CA LEU A 444 10.70 -8.28 -6.05
C LEU A 444 11.39 -9.64 -6.26
N LEU A 445 11.25 -10.59 -5.30
CA LEU A 445 11.70 -11.97 -5.45
C LEU A 445 11.07 -12.62 -6.69
N LEU A 446 9.76 -12.43 -6.88
CA LEU A 446 9.04 -13.01 -8.00
C LEU A 446 9.34 -12.34 -9.34
N ALA A 447 9.60 -11.03 -9.33
CA ALA A 447 10.13 -10.33 -10.51
C ALA A 447 11.52 -10.84 -10.90
N ASP A 448 12.37 -11.16 -9.93
CA ASP A 448 13.66 -11.82 -10.17
C ASP A 448 13.47 -13.20 -10.80
N THR A 449 12.60 -14.01 -10.21
CA THR A 449 12.24 -15.35 -10.69
C THR A 449 11.67 -15.31 -12.12
N ALA A 450 10.74 -14.39 -12.40
CA ALA A 450 10.14 -14.22 -13.74
C ALA A 450 11.15 -13.81 -14.81
N THR A 451 12.22 -13.11 -14.43
CA THR A 451 13.30 -12.69 -15.34
C THR A 451 14.47 -13.67 -15.41
N GLY A 452 14.35 -14.84 -14.78
CA GLY A 452 15.39 -15.85 -14.72
C GLY A 452 16.55 -15.47 -13.78
N ASN A 453 16.25 -14.95 -12.61
CA ASN A 453 17.18 -14.56 -11.54
C ASN A 453 18.21 -13.48 -11.99
N ARG A 454 17.72 -12.39 -12.61
CA ARG A 454 18.56 -11.31 -13.15
C ARG A 454 18.40 -9.96 -12.45
N VAL A 455 17.45 -9.84 -11.54
CA VAL A 455 17.15 -8.58 -10.83
C VAL A 455 17.97 -8.47 -9.55
N LEU A 456 18.02 -9.55 -8.77
CA LEU A 456 18.80 -9.63 -7.54
C LEU A 456 20.25 -10.04 -7.80
N PRO A 457 21.21 -9.66 -6.91
CA PRO A 457 22.55 -10.27 -6.91
C PRO A 457 22.45 -11.79 -6.70
N ALA A 458 23.40 -12.55 -7.23
CA ALA A 458 23.40 -14.02 -7.11
C ALA A 458 23.28 -14.50 -5.66
N TYR A 459 22.47 -15.53 -5.43
CA TYR A 459 22.23 -16.15 -4.13
C TYR A 459 21.78 -17.60 -4.29
N ASP A 460 22.14 -18.42 -3.32
CA ASP A 460 21.82 -19.86 -3.28
C ASP A 460 20.92 -20.22 -2.10
N TYR A 461 20.81 -19.35 -1.11
CA TYR A 461 20.05 -19.53 0.13
C TYR A 461 18.92 -18.51 0.21
N LEU A 462 17.70 -19.02 0.41
CA LEU A 462 16.48 -18.20 0.44
C LEU A 462 15.63 -18.56 1.65
N ILE A 463 15.19 -17.54 2.38
CA ILE A 463 14.17 -17.66 3.43
C ILE A 463 12.96 -16.83 3.00
N VAL A 464 11.78 -17.44 2.96
CA VAL A 464 10.51 -16.78 2.66
C VAL A 464 9.67 -16.75 3.91
N ASP A 465 9.57 -15.58 4.52
CA ASP A 465 8.70 -15.35 5.67
C ASP A 465 7.29 -14.97 5.21
N GLU A 466 6.28 -15.37 5.99
CA GLU A 466 4.86 -15.28 5.61
C GLU A 466 4.56 -15.97 4.27
N ALA A 467 5.16 -17.16 4.08
CA ALA A 467 5.13 -17.92 2.83
C ALA A 467 3.72 -18.33 2.35
N HIS A 468 2.71 -18.30 3.22
CA HIS A 468 1.31 -18.49 2.84
C HIS A 468 0.81 -17.46 1.81
N HIS A 469 1.50 -16.30 1.66
CA HIS A 469 1.22 -15.31 0.63
C HIS A 469 1.91 -15.59 -0.71
N LEU A 470 2.86 -16.51 -0.77
CA LEU A 470 3.72 -16.69 -1.94
C LEU A 470 2.93 -17.01 -3.20
N GLU A 471 1.89 -17.85 -3.11
CA GLU A 471 1.04 -18.18 -4.25
C GLU A 471 0.27 -16.95 -4.76
N SER A 472 -0.39 -16.21 -3.88
CA SER A 472 -1.16 -15.04 -4.27
C SER A 472 -0.27 -13.91 -4.80
N ALA A 473 0.89 -13.71 -4.19
CA ALA A 473 1.89 -12.75 -4.64
C ALA A 473 2.42 -13.11 -6.03
N THR A 474 2.71 -14.40 -6.28
CA THR A 474 3.15 -14.90 -7.59
C THR A 474 2.07 -14.67 -8.64
N THR A 475 0.85 -15.05 -8.34
CA THR A 475 -0.28 -14.82 -9.24
C THR A 475 -0.41 -13.34 -9.59
N SER A 476 -0.36 -12.44 -8.59
CA SER A 476 -0.43 -11.00 -8.82
C SER A 476 0.74 -10.45 -9.64
N ALA A 477 1.96 -10.90 -9.36
CA ALA A 477 3.16 -10.45 -10.07
C ALA A 477 3.19 -10.87 -11.54
N MET A 478 2.56 -12.00 -11.88
CA MET A 478 2.49 -12.55 -13.24
C MET A 478 1.15 -12.26 -13.94
N SER A 479 0.24 -11.57 -13.29
CA SER A 479 -1.03 -11.20 -13.90
C SER A 479 -0.87 -10.00 -14.83
N PHE A 480 -1.55 -10.07 -15.95
CA PHE A 480 -1.68 -8.98 -16.90
C PHE A 480 -3.07 -8.35 -16.79
N ARG A 481 -3.15 -7.03 -16.90
CA ARG A 481 -4.40 -6.28 -17.01
C ARG A 481 -4.24 -5.13 -17.98
N VAL A 482 -5.23 -4.97 -18.87
CA VAL A 482 -5.27 -3.85 -19.81
C VAL A 482 -6.71 -3.37 -20.02
N ARG A 483 -6.90 -2.06 -20.12
CA ARG A 483 -8.16 -1.39 -20.42
C ARG A 483 -8.03 -0.58 -21.70
N ALA A 484 -9.13 -0.18 -22.31
CA ALA A 484 -9.13 0.68 -23.49
C ALA A 484 -8.34 1.98 -23.25
N MET A 485 -8.56 2.62 -22.10
CA MET A 485 -7.82 3.86 -21.74
C MET A 485 -6.31 3.67 -21.61
N ASP A 486 -5.85 2.50 -21.19
CA ASP A 486 -4.41 2.23 -21.06
C ASP A 486 -3.75 2.18 -22.44
N ILE A 487 -4.44 1.61 -23.44
CA ILE A 487 -4.00 1.56 -24.85
C ILE A 487 -4.02 2.95 -25.48
N THR A 488 -5.11 3.71 -25.31
CA THR A 488 -5.20 5.09 -25.79
C THR A 488 -4.12 5.98 -25.16
N ARG A 489 -3.80 5.79 -23.88
CA ARG A 489 -2.68 6.49 -23.23
C ARG A 489 -1.35 6.14 -23.88
N LEU A 490 -1.10 4.85 -24.14
CA LEU A 490 0.11 4.37 -24.78
C LEU A 490 0.31 4.95 -26.18
N ILE A 491 -0.79 5.01 -26.96
CA ILE A 491 -0.80 5.62 -28.30
C ILE A 491 -0.51 7.13 -28.22
N ARG A 492 -1.06 7.86 -27.26
CA ARG A 492 -0.76 9.28 -27.03
C ARG A 492 0.69 9.49 -26.58
N GLU A 493 1.25 8.59 -25.77
CA GLU A 493 2.65 8.64 -25.38
C GLU A 493 3.58 8.42 -26.58
N LEU A 494 3.21 7.53 -27.48
CA LEU A 494 3.91 7.33 -28.75
C LEU A 494 3.86 8.61 -29.62
N GLY A 495 2.69 9.22 -29.74
CA GLY A 495 2.48 10.50 -30.40
C GLY A 495 2.61 10.44 -31.92
N GLY A 496 3.08 11.53 -32.49
CA GLY A 496 3.24 11.69 -33.93
C GLY A 496 4.48 12.53 -34.28
N PRO A 497 4.63 12.98 -35.54
CA PRO A 497 5.84 13.66 -36.00
C PRO A 497 6.23 14.92 -35.23
N LYS A 498 5.30 15.54 -34.50
CA LYS A 498 5.54 16.77 -33.71
C LYS A 498 5.27 16.60 -32.22
N THR A 499 4.87 15.41 -31.77
CA THR A 499 4.43 15.17 -30.41
C THR A 499 4.86 13.80 -29.91
N GLY A 500 4.92 13.63 -28.58
CA GLY A 500 5.18 12.35 -27.93
C GLY A 500 6.59 11.83 -28.18
N LEU A 501 6.74 10.50 -28.17
CA LEU A 501 8.01 9.82 -28.38
C LEU A 501 8.52 10.02 -29.80
N LEU A 502 7.65 9.89 -30.81
CA LEU A 502 8.01 10.00 -32.22
C LEU A 502 8.45 11.42 -32.60
N GLY A 503 7.83 12.48 -32.06
CA GLY A 503 8.25 13.86 -32.28
C GLY A 503 9.63 14.12 -31.72
N ARG A 504 9.86 13.75 -30.45
CA ARG A 504 11.19 13.87 -29.82
C ARG A 504 12.28 13.07 -30.53
N PHE A 505 11.91 11.93 -31.13
CA PHE A 505 12.80 11.14 -31.94
C PHE A 505 13.26 11.91 -33.17
N LEU A 506 12.34 12.55 -33.88
CA LEU A 506 12.69 13.36 -35.06
C LEU A 506 13.52 14.60 -34.67
N ASP A 507 13.13 15.31 -33.61
CA ASP A 507 13.89 16.47 -33.11
C ASP A 507 15.34 16.10 -32.77
N LEU A 508 15.55 14.91 -32.16
CA LEU A 508 16.89 14.41 -31.85
C LEU A 508 17.69 14.05 -33.12
N CYS A 509 17.04 13.47 -34.13
CA CYS A 509 17.70 13.12 -35.38
C CYS A 509 18.07 14.34 -36.23
N GLU A 510 17.36 15.47 -36.05
CA GLU A 510 17.61 16.70 -36.77
C GLU A 510 19.03 17.25 -36.44
N GLY A 511 19.86 17.36 -37.43
CA GLY A 511 21.24 17.81 -37.26
C GLY A 511 22.28 16.70 -36.97
N LEU A 512 21.85 15.48 -36.67
CA LEU A 512 22.75 14.33 -36.45
C LEU A 512 22.88 13.42 -37.67
N LEU A 513 21.86 13.43 -38.54
CA LEU A 513 21.79 12.52 -39.66
C LEU A 513 21.81 13.25 -41.00
N GLN A 514 22.23 12.52 -42.06
CA GLN A 514 22.24 13.02 -43.44
C GLN A 514 20.79 13.30 -43.92
N PRO A 515 20.54 14.31 -44.80
CA PRO A 515 19.20 14.65 -45.27
C PRO A 515 18.40 13.49 -45.87
N ALA A 516 19.04 12.57 -46.57
CA ALA A 516 18.37 11.38 -47.12
C ALA A 516 17.94 10.39 -46.06
N GLN A 517 18.75 10.19 -45.02
CA GLN A 517 18.37 9.35 -43.85
C GLN A 517 17.24 9.99 -43.06
N MET A 518 17.31 11.30 -42.85
CA MET A 518 16.26 12.06 -42.17
C MET A 518 14.94 11.97 -42.90
N ALA A 519 14.92 12.11 -44.23
CA ALA A 519 13.71 11.94 -45.06
C ALA A 519 13.08 10.55 -44.90
N ALA A 520 13.91 9.48 -44.93
CA ALA A 520 13.45 8.12 -44.75
C ALA A 520 12.86 7.88 -43.34
N LEU A 521 13.50 8.39 -42.29
CA LEU A 521 12.99 8.31 -40.92
C LEU A 521 11.70 9.09 -40.71
N THR A 522 11.60 10.27 -41.32
CA THR A 522 10.35 11.08 -41.26
C THR A 522 9.17 10.31 -41.88
N GLN A 523 9.40 9.59 -43.01
CA GLN A 523 8.38 8.74 -43.59
C GLN A 523 7.99 7.56 -42.71
N LEU A 524 8.95 6.92 -42.04
CA LEU A 524 8.66 5.84 -41.08
C LEU A 524 7.89 6.35 -39.89
N VAL A 525 8.24 7.50 -39.33
CA VAL A 525 7.53 8.14 -38.21
C VAL A 525 6.11 8.55 -38.62
N GLN A 526 5.93 9.10 -39.81
CA GLN A 526 4.59 9.43 -40.32
C GLN A 526 3.75 8.15 -40.43
N ARG A 527 4.29 7.09 -40.99
CA ARG A 527 3.62 5.78 -41.09
C ARG A 527 3.28 5.19 -39.71
N ALA A 528 4.20 5.29 -38.74
CA ALA A 528 3.92 4.87 -37.37
C ALA A 528 2.78 5.67 -36.74
N SER A 529 2.74 6.97 -36.96
CA SER A 529 1.66 7.86 -36.50
C SER A 529 0.30 7.46 -37.10
N ASP A 530 0.26 7.25 -38.43
CA ASP A 530 -0.98 6.85 -39.11
C ASP A 530 -1.49 5.48 -38.63
N LEU A 531 -0.56 4.51 -38.42
CA LEU A 531 -0.88 3.21 -37.84
C LEU A 531 -1.35 3.31 -36.40
N SER A 532 -0.82 4.23 -35.62
CA SER A 532 -1.26 4.47 -34.23
C SER A 532 -2.70 4.96 -34.17
N PHE A 533 -3.10 5.90 -35.00
CA PHE A 533 -4.50 6.33 -35.13
C PHE A 533 -5.42 5.20 -35.58
N ARG A 534 -4.96 4.41 -36.56
CA ARG A 534 -5.72 3.25 -37.01
C ARG A 534 -5.89 2.21 -35.90
N LEU A 535 -4.81 1.93 -35.15
CA LEU A 535 -4.83 1.01 -34.01
C LEU A 535 -5.81 1.48 -32.93
N ASP A 536 -5.81 2.76 -32.57
CA ASP A 536 -6.74 3.32 -31.57
C ASP A 536 -8.20 3.08 -31.97
N SER A 537 -8.54 3.33 -33.25
CA SER A 537 -9.87 3.08 -33.80
C SER A 537 -10.24 1.58 -33.78
N GLN A 538 -9.32 0.72 -34.20
CA GLN A 538 -9.55 -0.74 -34.23
C GLN A 538 -9.67 -1.32 -32.82
N MET A 539 -8.86 -0.86 -31.86
CA MET A 539 -9.01 -1.23 -30.45
C MET A 539 -10.35 -0.75 -29.88
N GLY A 540 -10.81 0.44 -30.28
CA GLY A 540 -12.16 0.89 -29.94
C GLY A 540 -13.26 -0.06 -30.44
N GLN A 541 -13.15 -0.55 -31.67
CA GLN A 541 -14.09 -1.55 -32.24
C GLN A 541 -13.99 -2.89 -31.52
N TYR A 542 -12.77 -3.34 -31.19
CA TYR A 542 -12.57 -4.57 -30.41
C TYR A 542 -13.22 -4.49 -29.03
N TYR A 543 -13.07 -3.37 -28.29
CA TYR A 543 -13.75 -3.20 -27.02
C TYR A 543 -15.27 -3.04 -27.14
N GLN A 544 -15.77 -2.48 -28.24
CA GLN A 544 -17.21 -2.46 -28.52
C GLN A 544 -17.79 -3.86 -28.77
N ALA A 545 -17.07 -4.72 -29.49
CA ALA A 545 -17.46 -6.11 -29.68
C ALA A 545 -17.47 -6.88 -28.34
N LEU A 546 -16.49 -6.63 -27.47
CA LEU A 546 -16.46 -7.21 -26.12
C LEU A 546 -17.61 -6.71 -25.24
N ASP A 547 -17.98 -5.44 -25.32
CA ASP A 547 -19.11 -4.89 -24.58
C ASP A 547 -20.43 -5.56 -25.01
N ALA A 548 -20.65 -5.67 -26.33
CA ALA A 548 -21.82 -6.38 -26.89
C ALA A 548 -21.85 -7.85 -26.44
N PHE A 549 -20.69 -8.53 -26.46
CA PHE A 549 -20.55 -9.90 -25.97
C PHE A 549 -20.93 -10.03 -24.48
N LEU A 550 -20.41 -9.15 -23.64
CA LEU A 550 -20.71 -9.16 -22.19
C LEU A 550 -22.18 -8.78 -21.91
N GLU A 551 -22.78 -7.92 -22.73
CA GLU A 551 -24.20 -7.56 -22.63
C GLU A 551 -25.10 -8.75 -22.98
N GLU A 552 -24.78 -9.51 -24.02
CA GLU A 552 -25.51 -10.73 -24.39
C GLU A 552 -25.42 -11.79 -23.29
N LEU A 553 -24.26 -12.02 -22.71
CA LEU A 553 -24.11 -12.93 -21.58
C LEU A 553 -24.96 -12.52 -20.36
N ARG A 554 -25.22 -11.25 -20.18
CA ARG A 554 -26.09 -10.74 -19.12
C ARG A 554 -27.58 -10.89 -19.44
N GLU A 555 -27.94 -11.30 -20.65
CA GLU A 555 -29.35 -11.34 -21.10
C GLU A 555 -30.07 -9.99 -20.92
N GLY A 556 -29.39 -8.87 -21.13
CA GLY A 556 -29.90 -7.51 -20.93
C GLY A 556 -30.11 -7.09 -19.47
N LYS A 557 -29.70 -7.90 -18.49
CA LYS A 557 -29.77 -7.51 -17.06
C LYS A 557 -28.81 -6.36 -16.75
N PRO A 558 -29.20 -5.37 -15.91
CA PRO A 558 -28.31 -4.29 -15.52
C PRO A 558 -27.12 -4.81 -14.71
N LEU A 559 -26.00 -4.07 -14.78
CA LEU A 559 -24.83 -4.34 -13.93
C LEU A 559 -25.24 -4.25 -12.45
N GLY A 560 -24.77 -5.21 -11.64
CA GLY A 560 -24.95 -5.21 -10.20
C GLY A 560 -24.09 -4.18 -9.49
N THR A 561 -24.01 -4.23 -8.16
CA THR A 561 -23.13 -3.38 -7.34
C THR A 561 -21.65 -3.78 -7.42
N TYR A 562 -21.36 -5.01 -7.84
CA TYR A 562 -20.01 -5.56 -7.99
C TYR A 562 -19.62 -5.62 -9.46
N PRO A 563 -18.30 -5.60 -9.78
CA PRO A 563 -17.83 -5.87 -11.13
C PRO A 563 -18.34 -7.22 -11.64
N GLN A 564 -18.80 -7.24 -12.89
CA GLN A 564 -19.06 -8.48 -13.60
C GLN A 564 -17.73 -9.02 -14.10
N GLN A 565 -17.47 -10.30 -13.84
CA GLN A 565 -16.27 -11.00 -14.30
C GLN A 565 -16.69 -12.25 -15.07
N GLU A 566 -16.24 -12.33 -16.33
CA GLU A 566 -16.58 -13.45 -17.23
C GLU A 566 -15.31 -14.14 -17.71
N ARG A 567 -15.18 -15.41 -17.40
CA ARG A 567 -14.06 -16.25 -17.88
C ARG A 567 -14.19 -16.51 -19.38
N ILE A 568 -13.07 -16.36 -20.07
CA ILE A 568 -12.96 -16.67 -21.50
C ILE A 568 -12.37 -18.07 -21.63
N ILE A 569 -13.25 -19.06 -21.69
CA ILE A 569 -12.91 -20.49 -21.78
C ILE A 569 -13.15 -21.01 -23.22
N PRO A 570 -12.73 -22.23 -23.60
CA PRO A 570 -12.94 -22.75 -24.95
C PRO A 570 -14.40 -22.70 -25.42
N SER A 571 -15.35 -23.01 -24.56
CA SER A 571 -16.80 -22.92 -24.90
C SER A 571 -17.25 -21.47 -25.15
N THR A 572 -16.69 -20.49 -24.48
CA THR A 572 -16.96 -19.06 -24.70
C THR A 572 -16.57 -18.65 -26.13
N ARG A 573 -15.40 -19.12 -26.59
CA ARG A 573 -14.86 -18.82 -27.94
C ARG A 573 -15.65 -19.49 -29.07
N THR A 574 -16.48 -20.48 -28.78
CA THR A 574 -17.36 -21.12 -29.78
C THR A 574 -18.74 -20.47 -29.94
N LEU A 575 -19.04 -19.46 -29.14
CA LEU A 575 -20.27 -18.70 -29.24
C LEU A 575 -20.28 -17.82 -30.53
N PRO A 576 -21.42 -17.77 -31.27
CA PRO A 576 -21.48 -17.00 -32.51
C PRO A 576 -21.07 -15.53 -32.38
N ILE A 577 -21.43 -14.86 -31.29
CA ILE A 577 -21.08 -13.45 -31.04
C ILE A 577 -19.58 -13.26 -30.79
N TRP A 578 -18.84 -14.31 -30.41
CA TRP A 578 -17.39 -14.21 -30.20
C TRP A 578 -16.64 -13.95 -31.52
N VAL A 579 -17.20 -14.31 -32.67
CA VAL A 579 -16.61 -14.07 -34.00
C VAL A 579 -16.32 -12.58 -34.24
N ASP A 580 -17.21 -11.69 -33.78
CA ASP A 580 -16.98 -10.24 -33.92
C ASP A 580 -15.78 -9.76 -33.05
N VAL A 581 -15.58 -10.38 -31.90
CA VAL A 581 -14.41 -10.12 -31.04
C VAL A 581 -13.11 -10.61 -31.72
N GLU A 582 -13.13 -11.81 -32.33
CA GLU A 582 -11.98 -12.34 -33.08
C GLU A 582 -11.62 -11.46 -34.27
N ILE A 583 -12.61 -11.06 -35.09
CA ILE A 583 -12.39 -10.19 -36.24
C ILE A 583 -11.82 -8.84 -35.80
N GLY A 584 -12.38 -8.23 -34.75
CA GLY A 584 -11.89 -6.99 -34.20
C GLY A 584 -10.44 -7.07 -33.73
N TRP A 585 -10.08 -8.17 -33.07
CA TRP A 585 -8.72 -8.43 -32.61
C TRP A 585 -7.76 -8.68 -33.79
N GLU A 586 -8.12 -9.51 -34.74
CA GLU A 586 -7.28 -9.83 -35.91
C GLU A 586 -6.85 -8.56 -36.66
N GLN A 587 -7.81 -7.65 -36.93
CA GLN A 587 -7.53 -6.37 -37.55
C GLN A 587 -6.57 -5.50 -36.73
N ALA A 588 -6.79 -5.40 -35.42
CA ALA A 588 -5.93 -4.64 -34.52
C ALA A 588 -4.54 -5.25 -34.42
N ASN A 589 -4.44 -6.59 -34.32
CA ASN A 589 -3.21 -7.35 -34.21
C ASN A 589 -2.31 -7.19 -35.44
N GLU A 590 -2.89 -7.21 -36.64
CA GLU A 590 -2.13 -6.95 -37.89
C GLU A 590 -1.52 -5.54 -37.88
N THR A 591 -2.29 -4.53 -37.50
CA THR A 591 -1.80 -3.15 -37.39
C THR A 591 -0.71 -3.02 -36.33
N LEU A 592 -0.90 -3.68 -35.18
CA LEU A 592 0.05 -3.70 -34.08
C LEU A 592 1.37 -4.35 -34.45
N LYS A 593 1.36 -5.49 -35.15
CA LYS A 593 2.56 -6.15 -35.68
C LYS A 593 3.38 -5.23 -36.58
N VAL A 594 2.71 -4.54 -37.49
CA VAL A 594 3.39 -3.59 -38.41
C VAL A 594 3.97 -2.41 -37.64
N LEU A 595 3.23 -1.84 -36.67
CA LEU A 595 3.70 -0.74 -35.83
C LEU A 595 4.94 -1.16 -35.02
N MET A 596 4.92 -2.34 -34.39
CA MET A 596 6.08 -2.87 -33.66
C MET A 596 7.29 -3.09 -34.57
N GLY A 597 7.07 -3.54 -35.81
CA GLY A 597 8.13 -3.64 -36.82
C GLY A 597 8.80 -2.29 -37.08
N ILE A 598 8.01 -1.23 -37.29
CA ILE A 598 8.53 0.15 -37.47
C ILE A 598 9.30 0.62 -36.22
N LEU A 599 8.77 0.41 -35.00
CA LEU A 599 9.47 0.80 -33.79
C LEU A 599 10.83 0.09 -33.64
N ARG A 600 10.91 -1.16 -34.02
CA ARG A 600 12.20 -1.88 -34.07
C ARG A 600 13.18 -1.25 -35.08
N ASP A 601 12.69 -0.85 -36.27
CA ASP A 601 13.51 -0.22 -37.28
C ASP A 601 13.96 1.20 -36.88
N LEU A 602 13.11 1.98 -36.20
CA LEU A 602 13.47 3.29 -35.62
C LEU A 602 14.50 3.18 -34.47
N ARG A 603 14.58 2.03 -33.81
CA ARG A 603 15.55 1.80 -32.74
C ARG A 603 17.00 1.64 -33.24
N ASN A 604 17.20 1.15 -34.44
CA ASN A 604 18.53 0.87 -34.97
C ASN A 604 19.44 2.12 -35.10
N PRO A 605 19.01 3.25 -35.69
CA PRO A 605 19.81 4.46 -35.72
C PRO A 605 20.19 4.99 -34.34
N MET A 606 19.27 4.86 -33.37
CA MET A 606 19.53 5.30 -32.01
C MET A 606 20.58 4.45 -31.30
N ARG A 607 20.66 3.16 -31.61
CA ARG A 607 21.72 2.28 -31.10
C ARG A 607 23.09 2.72 -31.61
N GLU A 608 23.23 3.00 -32.90
CA GLU A 608 24.50 3.45 -33.51
C GLU A 608 24.97 4.78 -32.90
N LEU A 609 24.03 5.71 -32.64
CA LEU A 609 24.34 7.01 -32.01
C LEU A 609 24.64 6.84 -30.50
N ALA A 610 23.97 5.93 -29.82
CA ALA A 610 24.24 5.62 -28.42
C ALA A 610 25.62 4.99 -28.21
N ASP A 611 26.03 4.11 -29.12
CA ASP A 611 27.38 3.50 -29.13
C ASP A 611 28.50 4.57 -29.34
N GLN A 612 28.16 5.76 -29.86
CA GLN A 612 29.02 6.96 -29.96
C GLN A 612 28.96 7.88 -28.72
N GLU A 613 28.47 7.41 -27.59
CA GLU A 613 28.34 8.14 -26.34
C GLU A 613 27.33 9.33 -26.38
N ASN A 614 26.36 9.32 -27.30
CA ASN A 614 25.31 10.30 -27.35
C ASN A 614 24.20 9.94 -26.30
N GLU A 615 24.15 10.72 -25.24
CA GLU A 615 23.25 10.47 -24.10
C GLU A 615 21.77 10.54 -24.46
N GLU A 616 21.37 11.48 -25.32
CA GLU A 616 19.98 11.66 -25.74
C GLU A 616 19.53 10.50 -26.65
N ALA A 617 20.41 10.02 -27.50
CA ALA A 617 20.16 8.84 -28.34
C ALA A 617 20.03 7.56 -27.51
N GLU A 618 20.82 7.43 -26.44
CA GLU A 618 20.71 6.30 -25.52
C GLU A 618 19.36 6.30 -24.76
N ASP A 619 18.90 7.47 -24.31
CA ASP A 619 17.58 7.61 -23.68
C ASP A 619 16.43 7.32 -24.67
N MET A 620 16.59 7.76 -25.91
CA MET A 620 15.61 7.51 -26.96
C MET A 620 15.57 6.02 -27.34
N TRP A 621 16.72 5.37 -27.47
CA TRP A 621 16.82 3.93 -27.71
C TRP A 621 16.10 3.10 -26.61
N GLY A 622 16.29 3.49 -25.36
CA GLY A 622 15.58 2.91 -24.21
C GLY A 622 14.07 3.16 -24.26
N SER A 623 13.64 4.39 -24.54
CA SER A 623 12.23 4.77 -24.59
C SER A 623 11.45 4.05 -25.70
N ILE A 624 12.06 3.89 -26.90
CA ILE A 624 11.46 3.11 -27.98
C ILE A 624 11.41 1.62 -27.63
N GLY A 625 12.47 1.10 -26.96
CA GLY A 625 12.50 -0.28 -26.48
C GLY A 625 11.37 -0.57 -25.49
N ASN A 626 11.12 0.33 -24.55
CA ASN A 626 10.03 0.21 -23.58
C ASN A 626 8.65 0.22 -24.25
N MET A 627 8.45 1.12 -25.19
CA MET A 627 7.21 1.17 -25.97
C MET A 627 6.98 -0.15 -26.73
N PHE A 628 8.01 -0.68 -27.34
CA PHE A 628 7.97 -1.97 -28.05
C PHE A 628 7.61 -3.13 -27.08
N THR A 629 8.26 -3.21 -25.91
CA THR A 629 8.00 -4.27 -24.90
C THR A 629 6.57 -4.22 -24.40
N ARG A 630 6.05 -3.04 -24.06
CA ARG A 630 4.66 -2.86 -23.61
C ARG A 630 3.64 -3.26 -24.69
N LEU A 631 3.86 -2.90 -25.95
CA LEU A 631 3.00 -3.29 -27.05
C LEU A 631 3.06 -4.81 -27.30
N MET A 632 4.25 -5.43 -27.18
CA MET A 632 4.44 -6.87 -27.30
C MET A 632 3.70 -7.63 -26.18
N GLU A 633 3.76 -7.15 -24.95
CA GLU A 633 3.04 -7.73 -23.82
C GLU A 633 1.51 -7.66 -24.02
N ILE A 634 1.02 -6.52 -24.49
CA ILE A 634 -0.41 -6.36 -24.84
C ILE A 634 -0.78 -7.34 -25.95
N GLN A 635 0.01 -7.44 -27.01
CA GLN A 635 -0.22 -8.36 -28.12
C GLN A 635 -0.29 -9.81 -27.65
N TYR A 636 0.70 -10.25 -26.88
CA TYR A 636 0.76 -11.63 -26.38
C TYR A 636 -0.48 -12.01 -25.56
N ASN A 637 -0.82 -11.17 -24.58
CA ASN A 637 -1.93 -11.47 -23.67
C ASN A 637 -3.31 -11.36 -24.35
N LEU A 638 -3.51 -10.38 -25.24
CA LEU A 638 -4.77 -10.26 -25.97
C LEU A 638 -4.92 -11.36 -27.05
N ASN A 639 -3.83 -11.78 -27.66
CA ASN A 639 -3.85 -12.92 -28.57
C ASN A 639 -4.24 -14.21 -27.84
N GLY A 640 -3.66 -14.46 -26.65
CA GLY A 640 -4.03 -15.56 -25.78
C GLY A 640 -5.48 -15.51 -25.31
N LEU A 641 -5.96 -14.31 -24.92
CA LEU A 641 -7.35 -14.11 -24.50
C LEU A 641 -8.33 -14.40 -25.64
N THR A 642 -8.03 -13.91 -26.85
CA THR A 642 -9.00 -13.90 -27.97
C THR A 642 -8.94 -15.15 -28.83
N SER A 643 -7.74 -15.52 -29.31
CA SER A 643 -7.58 -16.47 -30.42
C SER A 643 -6.77 -17.72 -30.05
N GLU A 644 -5.61 -17.55 -29.40
CA GLU A 644 -4.64 -18.63 -29.15
C GLU A 644 -4.32 -18.79 -27.68
N PRO A 645 -5.22 -19.42 -26.88
CA PRO A 645 -5.05 -19.50 -25.43
C PRO A 645 -3.88 -20.39 -25.04
N ASP A 646 -3.09 -19.91 -24.08
CA ASP A 646 -2.12 -20.72 -23.36
C ASP A 646 -2.87 -21.57 -22.32
N SER A 647 -2.63 -22.87 -22.32
CA SER A 647 -3.28 -23.82 -21.40
C SER A 647 -2.96 -23.60 -19.93
N ASN A 648 -1.83 -22.92 -19.61
CA ASN A 648 -1.44 -22.56 -18.25
C ASN A 648 -1.87 -21.14 -17.84
N MET A 649 -2.72 -20.49 -18.65
CA MET A 649 -3.21 -19.15 -18.36
C MET A 649 -4.73 -19.13 -18.20
N ILE A 650 -5.22 -18.29 -17.29
CA ILE A 650 -6.64 -18.00 -17.06
C ILE A 650 -6.91 -16.63 -17.68
N TYR A 651 -7.93 -16.55 -18.54
CA TYR A 651 -8.34 -15.30 -19.18
C TYR A 651 -9.74 -14.91 -18.75
N TRP A 652 -9.97 -13.62 -18.48
CA TRP A 652 -11.30 -13.10 -18.18
C TRP A 652 -11.46 -11.64 -18.56
N ALA A 653 -12.70 -11.26 -18.86
CA ALA A 653 -13.10 -9.87 -19.01
C ALA A 653 -13.83 -9.41 -17.75
N GLU A 654 -13.58 -8.16 -17.33
CA GLU A 654 -14.19 -7.54 -16.16
C GLU A 654 -14.82 -6.21 -16.56
N ILE A 655 -16.09 -5.96 -16.17
CA ILE A 655 -16.74 -4.66 -16.36
C ILE A 655 -17.09 -4.05 -15.00
N HIS A 656 -16.61 -2.85 -14.75
CA HIS A 656 -16.86 -2.16 -13.49
C HIS A 656 -18.15 -1.34 -13.56
N PRO A 657 -19.13 -1.53 -12.64
CA PRO A 657 -20.45 -0.91 -12.72
C PRO A 657 -20.41 0.62 -12.67
N GLN A 658 -19.50 1.21 -11.91
CA GLN A 658 -19.39 2.65 -11.69
C GLN A 658 -18.82 3.38 -12.93
N TYR A 659 -17.84 2.80 -13.60
CA TYR A 659 -17.12 3.45 -14.71
C TYR A 659 -17.50 2.88 -16.07
N LYS A 660 -18.22 1.75 -16.12
CA LYS A 660 -18.58 0.99 -17.33
C LYS A 660 -17.36 0.70 -18.23
N GLU A 661 -16.19 0.53 -17.62
CA GLU A 661 -14.94 0.30 -18.33
C GLU A 661 -14.62 -1.18 -18.30
N ILE A 662 -14.27 -1.74 -19.46
CA ILE A 662 -13.88 -3.14 -19.60
C ILE A 662 -12.38 -3.28 -19.35
N GLY A 663 -12.01 -4.15 -18.40
CA GLY A 663 -10.66 -4.62 -18.17
C GLY A 663 -10.49 -6.04 -18.70
N LEU A 664 -9.43 -6.29 -19.47
CA LEU A 664 -9.04 -7.61 -19.92
C LEU A 664 -7.89 -8.11 -19.07
N ASN A 665 -8.01 -9.32 -18.56
CA ASN A 665 -7.08 -9.85 -17.55
C ASN A 665 -6.59 -11.23 -17.97
N ALA A 666 -5.34 -11.52 -17.62
CA ALA A 666 -4.75 -12.85 -17.71
C ALA A 666 -3.93 -13.15 -16.44
N ALA A 667 -3.98 -14.39 -15.96
CA ALA A 667 -3.22 -14.84 -14.79
C ALA A 667 -2.78 -16.31 -14.96
N PRO A 668 -1.67 -16.75 -14.35
CA PRO A 668 -1.26 -18.13 -14.41
C PRO A 668 -2.23 -19.04 -13.66
N LEU A 669 -2.55 -20.19 -14.26
CA LEU A 669 -3.35 -21.26 -13.65
C LEU A 669 -2.56 -21.95 -12.54
N HIS A 670 -1.34 -22.38 -12.84
CA HIS A 670 -0.44 -23.03 -11.92
C HIS A 670 0.89 -22.27 -11.83
N ILE A 671 1.36 -22.04 -10.62
CA ILE A 671 2.66 -21.41 -10.37
C ILE A 671 3.75 -22.42 -10.03
N GLY A 672 3.38 -23.66 -9.70
CA GLY A 672 4.29 -24.70 -9.21
C GLY A 672 5.47 -24.95 -10.14
N GLN A 673 5.25 -25.07 -11.46
CA GLN A 673 6.32 -25.28 -12.43
C GLN A 673 7.37 -24.16 -12.45
N MET A 674 6.93 -22.92 -12.22
CA MET A 674 7.85 -21.79 -12.13
C MET A 674 8.66 -21.85 -10.83
N MET A 675 7.99 -22.17 -9.71
CA MET A 675 8.68 -22.37 -8.43
C MET A 675 9.70 -23.48 -8.52
N GLU A 676 9.34 -24.61 -9.13
CA GLU A 676 10.22 -25.74 -9.36
C GLU A 676 11.47 -25.33 -10.15
N LYS A 677 11.27 -24.69 -11.29
CA LYS A 677 12.35 -24.29 -12.20
C LYS A 677 13.31 -23.26 -11.60
N TYR A 678 12.81 -22.25 -10.87
CA TYR A 678 13.61 -21.08 -10.47
C TYR A 678 13.92 -21.02 -8.99
N LEU A 679 13.20 -21.77 -8.13
CA LEU A 679 13.50 -21.85 -6.70
C LEU A 679 14.05 -23.24 -6.37
N TRP A 680 13.24 -24.31 -6.48
CA TRP A 680 13.63 -25.62 -5.98
C TRP A 680 14.88 -26.19 -6.67
N PHE A 681 14.98 -26.08 -7.99
CA PHE A 681 16.13 -26.62 -8.74
C PHE A 681 17.35 -25.71 -8.80
N GLN A 682 17.21 -24.42 -8.56
CA GLN A 682 18.32 -23.47 -8.71
C GLN A 682 18.94 -23.03 -7.39
N LYS A 683 18.26 -23.24 -6.26
CA LYS A 683 18.75 -22.82 -4.95
C LYS A 683 19.19 -24.04 -4.12
N GLN A 684 20.25 -23.87 -3.34
CA GLN A 684 20.73 -24.94 -2.47
C GLN A 684 19.79 -25.17 -1.28
N SER A 685 19.30 -24.12 -0.68
CA SER A 685 18.31 -24.21 0.40
C SER A 685 17.25 -23.12 0.29
N VAL A 686 15.99 -23.55 0.31
CA VAL A 686 14.83 -22.68 0.38
C VAL A 686 14.02 -23.04 1.63
N ILE A 687 13.85 -22.08 2.51
CA ILE A 687 13.11 -22.22 3.76
C ILE A 687 11.84 -21.40 3.69
N LEU A 688 10.68 -22.03 3.67
CA LEU A 688 9.39 -21.38 3.73
C LEU A 688 8.87 -21.39 5.15
N THR A 689 8.58 -20.22 5.72
CA THR A 689 8.06 -20.12 7.08
C THR A 689 6.79 -19.27 7.16
N SER A 690 5.85 -19.68 7.98
CA SER A 690 4.64 -18.91 8.30
C SER A 690 4.00 -19.42 9.59
N ALA A 691 3.05 -18.67 10.12
CA ALA A 691 2.21 -19.11 11.23
C ALA A 691 1.17 -20.17 10.82
N THR A 692 0.83 -20.26 9.53
CA THR A 692 -0.20 -21.14 8.99
C THR A 692 0.22 -21.61 7.61
N LEU A 693 0.63 -22.87 7.47
CA LEU A 693 0.98 -23.52 6.22
C LEU A 693 0.28 -24.87 6.08
N THR A 694 -0.03 -25.51 7.19
CA THR A 694 -0.63 -26.83 7.20
C THR A 694 -2.17 -26.78 7.19
N THR A 695 -2.75 -27.80 6.58
CA THR A 695 -4.17 -28.14 6.74
C THR A 695 -4.25 -29.54 7.34
N ASN A 696 -4.98 -29.71 8.45
CA ASN A 696 -5.02 -30.96 9.22
C ASN A 696 -3.63 -31.44 9.68
N SER A 697 -2.71 -30.52 9.98
CA SER A 697 -1.31 -30.77 10.35
C SER A 697 -0.45 -31.37 9.23
N GLU A 698 -0.88 -31.30 7.98
CA GLU A 698 -0.17 -31.79 6.80
C GLU A 698 0.14 -30.66 5.83
N PHE A 699 1.27 -30.72 5.13
CA PHE A 699 1.73 -29.72 4.16
C PHE A 699 1.28 -30.03 2.73
N ASP A 700 0.54 -31.14 2.50
CA ASP A 700 0.19 -31.65 1.17
C ASP A 700 -0.45 -30.59 0.27
N TYR A 701 -1.35 -29.76 0.82
CA TYR A 701 -1.96 -28.69 0.07
C TYR A 701 -0.91 -27.68 -0.46
N LEU A 702 0.02 -27.23 0.39
CA LEU A 702 1.07 -26.28 0.02
C LEU A 702 2.08 -26.93 -0.95
N ARG A 703 2.49 -28.17 -0.70
CA ARG A 703 3.40 -28.92 -1.56
C ARG A 703 2.87 -29.00 -2.99
N HIS A 704 1.64 -29.43 -3.15
CA HIS A 704 1.01 -29.54 -4.47
C HIS A 704 0.90 -28.18 -5.18
N ARG A 705 0.64 -27.09 -4.45
CA ARG A 705 0.50 -25.74 -5.03
C ARG A 705 1.83 -25.16 -5.50
N LEU A 706 2.91 -25.48 -4.83
CA LEU A 706 4.25 -24.92 -5.07
C LEU A 706 5.22 -25.92 -5.71
N ASN A 707 4.83 -27.15 -6.04
CA ASN A 707 5.69 -28.26 -6.46
C ASN A 707 6.89 -28.44 -5.50
N ALA A 708 6.62 -28.46 -4.18
CA ALA A 708 7.63 -28.54 -3.11
C ALA A 708 7.79 -29.98 -2.58
N GLU A 709 7.80 -30.99 -3.46
CA GLU A 709 7.72 -32.40 -3.09
C GLU A 709 8.92 -32.88 -2.25
N ASP A 710 10.13 -32.40 -2.55
CA ASP A 710 11.36 -32.79 -1.88
C ASP A 710 11.71 -31.98 -0.62
N ALA A 711 10.86 -31.05 -0.18
CA ALA A 711 11.11 -30.23 0.99
C ALA A 711 10.84 -31.02 2.29
N ASN A 712 11.71 -30.85 3.29
CA ASN A 712 11.47 -31.35 4.64
C ASN A 712 10.36 -30.55 5.33
N GLU A 713 9.77 -31.09 6.37
CA GLU A 713 8.64 -30.50 7.10
C GLU A 713 8.95 -30.32 8.58
N LEU A 714 8.47 -29.19 9.13
CA LEU A 714 8.52 -28.92 10.56
C LEU A 714 7.26 -28.19 11.01
N VAL A 715 6.58 -28.72 12.01
CA VAL A 715 5.51 -28.04 12.72
C VAL A 715 5.97 -27.77 14.15
N VAL A 716 6.19 -26.50 14.49
CA VAL A 716 6.43 -26.07 15.86
C VAL A 716 5.19 -25.31 16.35
N GLY A 717 4.60 -25.76 17.43
CA GLY A 717 3.39 -25.16 17.99
C GLY A 717 3.57 -23.69 18.36
N SER A 718 2.61 -23.13 19.08
CA SER A 718 2.69 -21.80 19.68
C SER A 718 3.12 -21.92 21.16
N PRO A 719 3.85 -20.95 21.71
CA PRO A 719 4.19 -20.92 23.13
C PRO A 719 3.01 -20.51 24.03
N PHE A 720 1.89 -20.08 23.46
CA PHE A 720 0.75 -19.56 24.21
C PHE A 720 -0.17 -20.68 24.73
N ASP A 721 -0.67 -20.51 25.96
CA ASP A 721 -1.70 -21.36 26.56
C ASP A 721 -3.10 -20.92 26.08
N TYR A 722 -3.49 -21.37 24.89
CA TYR A 722 -4.81 -21.03 24.32
C TYR A 722 -5.97 -21.66 25.11
N GLU A 723 -5.76 -22.74 25.86
CA GLU A 723 -6.82 -23.37 26.63
C GLU A 723 -7.37 -22.43 27.73
N ASN A 724 -6.48 -21.66 28.34
CA ASN A 724 -6.81 -20.69 29.37
C ASN A 724 -6.98 -19.27 28.88
N SER A 725 -6.45 -18.91 27.71
CA SER A 725 -6.46 -17.54 27.17
C SER A 725 -7.52 -17.30 26.09
N ALA A 726 -7.92 -18.32 25.34
CA ALA A 726 -8.84 -18.17 24.20
C ALA A 726 -10.14 -18.97 24.39
N LEU A 727 -11.28 -18.27 24.36
CA LEU A 727 -12.59 -18.88 24.32
C LEU A 727 -13.16 -18.78 22.91
N VAL A 728 -13.47 -19.92 22.28
CA VAL A 728 -14.22 -19.98 21.03
C VAL A 728 -15.68 -20.23 21.32
N TYR A 729 -16.54 -19.28 21.02
CA TYR A 729 -17.97 -19.38 21.18
C TYR A 729 -18.69 -19.53 19.85
N ILE A 730 -19.46 -20.59 19.68
CA ILE A 730 -20.24 -20.86 18.46
C ILE A 730 -21.71 -20.61 18.77
N ALA A 731 -22.31 -19.64 18.09
CA ALA A 731 -23.71 -19.30 18.25
C ALA A 731 -24.63 -20.32 17.55
N THR A 732 -25.55 -20.94 18.30
CA THR A 732 -26.41 -22.01 17.81
C THR A 732 -27.73 -21.54 17.22
N ASP A 733 -28.20 -20.37 17.61
CA ASP A 733 -29.48 -19.76 17.21
C ASP A 733 -29.35 -18.75 16.03
N VAL A 734 -28.15 -18.56 15.51
CA VAL A 734 -27.90 -17.73 14.31
C VAL A 734 -28.38 -18.50 13.07
N PRO A 735 -29.20 -17.91 12.19
CA PRO A 735 -29.59 -18.51 10.93
C PRO A 735 -28.36 -18.75 10.01
N GLU A 736 -28.43 -19.77 9.16
CA GLU A 736 -27.39 -19.98 8.14
C GLU A 736 -27.27 -18.75 7.20
N PRO A 737 -26.08 -18.45 6.65
CA PRO A 737 -25.87 -17.33 5.73
C PRO A 737 -26.76 -17.30 4.49
N SER A 738 -27.34 -18.45 4.10
CA SER A 738 -28.36 -18.57 3.04
C SER A 738 -29.66 -17.84 3.38
N ASN A 739 -30.01 -17.75 4.66
CA ASN A 739 -31.10 -16.88 5.14
C ASN A 739 -30.55 -15.46 5.39
N TYR A 740 -30.35 -14.73 4.31
CA TYR A 740 -29.64 -13.45 4.30
C TYR A 740 -30.16 -12.45 5.38
N ASN A 741 -31.47 -12.19 5.40
CA ASN A 741 -32.05 -11.20 6.31
C ASN A 741 -32.06 -11.65 7.77
N GLY A 742 -32.26 -12.94 8.02
CA GLY A 742 -32.18 -13.51 9.37
C GLY A 742 -30.78 -13.48 9.93
N HIS A 743 -29.80 -13.88 9.12
CA HIS A 743 -28.39 -13.85 9.46
C HIS A 743 -27.88 -12.42 9.70
N GLN A 744 -28.25 -11.45 8.83
CA GLN A 744 -27.87 -10.05 9.00
C GLN A 744 -28.33 -9.48 10.36
N ARG A 745 -29.60 -9.68 10.72
CA ARG A 745 -30.12 -9.22 12.02
C ARG A 745 -29.43 -9.88 13.21
N ALA A 746 -29.09 -11.16 13.10
CA ALA A 746 -28.36 -11.86 14.16
C ALA A 746 -26.94 -11.32 14.31
N VAL A 747 -26.24 -11.01 13.20
CA VAL A 747 -24.91 -10.39 13.21
C VAL A 747 -24.94 -9.01 13.86
N GLU A 748 -25.89 -8.14 13.49
CA GLU A 748 -26.07 -6.81 14.07
C GLU A 748 -26.31 -6.88 15.58
N ALA A 749 -27.19 -7.78 16.01
CA ALA A 749 -27.49 -8.01 17.42
C ALA A 749 -26.27 -8.53 18.19
N ALA A 750 -25.55 -9.53 17.63
CA ALA A 750 -24.37 -10.11 18.26
C ALA A 750 -23.26 -9.05 18.44
N ILE A 751 -22.90 -8.33 17.37
CA ILE A 751 -21.82 -7.33 17.41
C ILE A 751 -22.19 -6.22 18.43
N SER A 752 -23.40 -5.68 18.37
CA SER A 752 -23.80 -4.59 19.28
C SER A 752 -23.82 -5.02 20.75
N THR A 753 -24.35 -6.20 21.06
CA THR A 753 -24.45 -6.66 22.45
C THR A 753 -23.09 -7.05 23.04
N VAL A 754 -22.23 -7.69 22.24
CA VAL A 754 -20.89 -8.08 22.68
C VAL A 754 -19.96 -6.87 22.79
N ALA A 755 -20.04 -5.91 21.85
CA ALA A 755 -19.27 -4.67 21.93
C ALA A 755 -19.58 -3.89 23.23
N LYS A 756 -20.86 -3.79 23.61
CA LYS A 756 -21.25 -3.19 24.89
C LYS A 756 -20.69 -3.96 26.07
N ALA A 757 -20.70 -5.29 26.02
CA ALA A 757 -20.24 -6.15 27.12
C ALA A 757 -18.71 -6.11 27.30
N SER A 758 -17.95 -5.93 26.21
CA SER A 758 -16.48 -5.84 26.22
C SER A 758 -15.95 -4.41 26.29
N GLY A 759 -16.83 -3.40 26.29
CA GLY A 759 -16.41 -1.99 26.22
C GLY A 759 -15.77 -1.59 24.89
N GLY A 760 -16.19 -2.19 23.78
CA GLY A 760 -15.52 -2.11 22.49
C GLY A 760 -14.44 -3.19 22.35
N ARG A 761 -13.18 -2.81 22.02
CA ARG A 761 -12.02 -3.71 21.89
C ARG A 761 -12.29 -4.92 20.98
N MET A 762 -13.02 -4.70 19.90
CA MET A 762 -13.55 -5.76 19.03
C MET A 762 -13.10 -5.58 17.58
N LEU A 763 -12.70 -6.68 16.96
CA LEU A 763 -12.53 -6.81 15.51
C LEU A 763 -13.62 -7.74 14.96
N ALA A 764 -14.41 -7.28 13.99
CA ALA A 764 -15.38 -8.12 13.28
C ALA A 764 -14.96 -8.34 11.83
N LEU A 765 -14.78 -9.62 11.46
CA LEU A 765 -14.29 -10.06 10.17
C LEU A 765 -15.44 -10.49 9.26
N PHE A 766 -15.59 -9.77 8.15
CA PHE A 766 -16.60 -10.00 7.13
C PHE A 766 -16.02 -10.63 5.87
N THR A 767 -16.84 -11.39 5.15
CA THR A 767 -16.51 -11.89 3.80
C THR A 767 -17.14 -11.05 2.69
N SER A 768 -17.99 -10.08 3.03
CA SER A 768 -18.72 -9.22 2.08
C SER A 768 -18.71 -7.77 2.55
N TYR A 769 -18.25 -6.86 1.70
CA TYR A 769 -18.23 -5.43 1.97
C TYR A 769 -19.65 -4.86 2.16
N SER A 770 -20.61 -5.29 1.33
CA SER A 770 -22.01 -4.84 1.47
C SER A 770 -22.65 -5.28 2.79
N GLN A 771 -22.25 -6.43 3.35
CA GLN A 771 -22.70 -6.86 4.66
C GLN A 771 -22.05 -6.04 5.77
N LEU A 772 -20.76 -5.74 5.66
CA LEU A 772 -20.04 -4.87 6.57
C LEU A 772 -20.73 -3.49 6.64
N GLN A 773 -20.90 -2.82 5.51
CA GLN A 773 -21.48 -1.49 5.43
C GLN A 773 -22.89 -1.42 6.03
N ARG A 774 -23.78 -2.36 5.67
CA ARG A 774 -25.12 -2.43 6.29
C ARG A 774 -25.07 -2.62 7.80
N THR A 775 -24.13 -3.42 8.29
CA THR A 775 -23.95 -3.63 9.72
C THR A 775 -23.49 -2.35 10.38
N SER A 776 -22.50 -1.66 9.83
CA SER A 776 -22.00 -0.37 10.30
C SER A 776 -23.12 0.66 10.39
N ASP A 777 -23.85 0.90 9.29
CA ASP A 777 -24.97 1.85 9.25
C ASP A 777 -26.01 1.60 10.36
N ARG A 778 -26.25 0.32 10.68
CA ARG A 778 -27.26 -0.05 11.62
C ARG A 778 -26.83 0.05 13.08
N ILE A 779 -25.58 -0.31 13.40
CA ILE A 779 -25.10 -0.38 14.77
C ILE A 779 -24.40 0.89 15.25
N SER A 780 -23.98 1.78 14.36
CA SER A 780 -23.21 2.99 14.71
C SER A 780 -23.94 3.87 15.71
N SER A 781 -25.22 4.19 15.47
CA SER A 781 -26.03 5.00 16.39
C SER A 781 -26.34 4.29 17.71
N LEU A 782 -26.33 2.94 17.73
CA LEU A 782 -26.60 2.15 18.93
C LEU A 782 -25.37 2.07 19.84
N LEU A 783 -24.16 2.01 19.26
CA LEU A 783 -22.91 1.92 20.01
C LEU A 783 -22.40 3.31 20.44
N ALA A 784 -22.70 4.33 19.66
CA ALA A 784 -22.42 5.71 20.02
C ALA A 784 -23.07 6.14 21.36
N GLN A 785 -24.22 5.55 21.72
CA GLN A 785 -24.90 5.82 23.02
C GLN A 785 -24.09 5.31 24.24
N ASP A 786 -23.16 4.39 24.01
CA ASP A 786 -22.29 3.81 25.04
C ASP A 786 -20.81 4.24 24.85
N ASP A 787 -20.56 5.34 24.11
CA ASP A 787 -19.23 5.87 23.78
C ASP A 787 -18.31 4.86 23.11
N ILE A 788 -18.86 3.99 22.26
CA ILE A 788 -18.10 3.02 21.48
C ILE A 788 -18.04 3.49 20.04
N MET A 789 -16.83 3.76 19.56
CA MET A 789 -16.55 4.19 18.18
C MET A 789 -16.58 3.01 17.21
N ILE A 790 -17.04 3.24 15.97
CA ILE A 790 -16.93 2.26 14.90
C ILE A 790 -15.96 2.78 13.85
N TYR A 791 -15.02 1.92 13.48
CA TYR A 791 -14.13 2.11 12.34
C TYR A 791 -14.45 1.06 11.30
N GLU A 792 -14.70 1.51 10.07
CA GLU A 792 -15.02 0.58 8.97
C GLU A 792 -14.08 0.71 7.79
N GLN A 793 -13.80 -0.41 7.16
CA GLN A 793 -13.03 -0.43 5.92
C GLN A 793 -13.87 0.17 4.79
N GLY A 794 -13.33 1.15 4.04
CA GLY A 794 -13.98 1.71 2.84
C GLY A 794 -14.29 3.20 2.88
N GLU A 795 -14.24 3.86 4.02
CA GLU A 795 -14.44 5.32 4.16
C GLU A 795 -13.22 6.18 3.76
N GLY A 796 -12.42 5.71 2.79
CA GLY A 796 -11.25 6.46 2.30
C GLY A 796 -9.98 6.33 3.14
N ALA A 797 -10.06 5.77 4.34
CA ALA A 797 -8.89 5.51 5.18
C ALA A 797 -8.15 4.24 4.73
N SER A 798 -6.81 4.26 4.79
CA SER A 798 -6.03 3.05 4.53
C SER A 798 -6.20 2.03 5.66
N PRO A 799 -6.06 0.71 5.41
CA PRO A 799 -6.15 -0.31 6.46
C PRO A 799 -5.20 -0.04 7.64
N ASN A 800 -3.98 0.43 7.36
CA ASN A 800 -3.01 0.76 8.41
C ASN A 800 -3.47 1.94 9.28
N MET A 801 -4.05 2.98 8.67
CA MET A 801 -4.56 4.13 9.41
C MET A 801 -5.74 3.74 10.31
N LEU A 802 -6.64 2.89 9.81
CA LEU A 802 -7.75 2.35 10.61
C LEU A 802 -7.25 1.55 11.81
N LEU A 803 -6.20 0.74 11.61
CA LEU A 803 -5.58 -0.04 12.69
C LEU A 803 -4.92 0.84 13.75
N GLU A 804 -4.16 1.85 13.34
CA GLU A 804 -3.53 2.79 14.28
C GLU A 804 -4.58 3.55 15.09
N THR A 805 -5.63 4.05 14.42
CA THR A 805 -6.72 4.74 15.10
C THR A 805 -7.47 3.80 16.06
N PHE A 806 -7.68 2.54 15.66
CA PHE A 806 -8.29 1.54 16.51
C PHE A 806 -7.44 1.22 17.74
N ARG A 807 -6.11 1.11 17.60
CA ARG A 807 -5.18 0.87 18.72
C ARG A 807 -5.17 2.00 19.74
N GLU A 808 -5.25 3.26 19.26
CA GLU A 808 -5.25 4.45 20.09
C GLU A 808 -6.59 4.68 20.81
N SER A 809 -7.64 4.00 20.37
CA SER A 809 -9.00 4.16 20.90
C SER A 809 -9.25 3.20 22.06
N GLU A 810 -9.64 3.71 23.21
CA GLU A 810 -9.97 2.88 24.39
C GLU A 810 -11.21 2.01 24.17
N ARG A 811 -12.19 2.52 23.39
CA ARG A 811 -13.49 1.88 23.19
C ARG A 811 -13.90 1.94 21.72
N ALA A 812 -13.50 0.90 20.98
CA ALA A 812 -13.76 0.87 19.54
C ALA A 812 -14.13 -0.51 19.01
N VAL A 813 -14.86 -0.54 17.90
CA VAL A 813 -15.15 -1.71 17.08
C VAL A 813 -14.58 -1.46 15.70
N LEU A 814 -13.73 -2.37 15.21
CA LEU A 814 -13.19 -2.33 13.87
C LEU A 814 -13.92 -3.36 12.99
N LEU A 815 -14.53 -2.90 11.91
CA LEU A 815 -15.19 -3.75 10.92
C LEU A 815 -14.29 -3.88 9.68
N GLY A 816 -13.84 -5.11 9.37
CA GLY A 816 -12.92 -5.35 8.27
C GLY A 816 -13.32 -6.53 7.37
N THR A 817 -12.86 -6.48 6.11
CA THR A 817 -12.96 -7.57 5.15
C THR A 817 -11.59 -8.24 4.96
N ARG A 818 -11.34 -8.84 3.80
CA ARG A 818 -10.17 -9.66 3.49
C ARG A 818 -8.82 -9.10 4.00
N ASN A 819 -8.58 -7.81 3.88
CA ASN A 819 -7.33 -7.19 4.31
C ASN A 819 -7.10 -7.24 5.83
N PHE A 820 -8.14 -7.47 6.62
CA PHE A 820 -8.06 -7.58 8.08
C PHE A 820 -8.03 -9.04 8.58
N TRP A 821 -8.29 -10.01 7.71
CA TRP A 821 -8.02 -11.43 8.01
C TRP A 821 -6.52 -11.69 8.10
N GLU A 822 -5.73 -10.95 7.29
CA GLU A 822 -4.29 -11.09 7.12
C GLU A 822 -3.59 -9.75 7.45
N GLY A 823 -2.38 -9.78 8.01
CA GLY A 823 -1.54 -8.58 8.16
C GLY A 823 -1.92 -7.58 9.26
N VAL A 824 -2.86 -7.91 10.15
CA VAL A 824 -3.26 -7.08 11.30
C VAL A 824 -2.51 -7.55 12.54
N ASP A 825 -1.81 -6.65 13.21
CA ASP A 825 -1.18 -6.90 14.50
C ASP A 825 -1.68 -5.88 15.53
N VAL A 826 -2.47 -6.34 16.50
CA VAL A 826 -3.02 -5.51 17.60
C VAL A 826 -2.70 -6.25 18.90
N PRO A 827 -1.54 -5.99 19.50
CA PRO A 827 -1.17 -6.62 20.77
C PRO A 827 -1.90 -5.99 21.97
N GLY A 828 -2.06 -6.79 23.03
CA GLY A 828 -2.57 -6.35 24.31
C GLY A 828 -4.07 -6.08 24.35
N ASP A 829 -4.50 -5.31 25.34
CA ASP A 829 -5.91 -5.07 25.68
C ASP A 829 -6.76 -4.36 24.61
N ALA A 830 -6.13 -3.81 23.58
CA ALA A 830 -6.84 -3.12 22.49
C ALA A 830 -7.75 -4.07 21.67
N LEU A 831 -7.44 -5.39 21.64
CA LEU A 831 -8.27 -6.41 20.98
C LEU A 831 -8.55 -7.58 21.93
N SER A 832 -9.76 -7.64 22.46
CA SER A 832 -10.21 -8.72 23.36
C SER A 832 -11.31 -9.58 22.74
N VAL A 833 -11.96 -9.14 21.67
CA VAL A 833 -13.03 -9.88 21.00
C VAL A 833 -12.81 -9.93 19.50
N LEU A 834 -12.87 -11.13 18.94
CA LEU A 834 -12.86 -11.38 17.51
C LEU A 834 -14.19 -11.97 17.07
N VAL A 835 -14.88 -11.34 16.13
CA VAL A 835 -16.13 -11.86 15.57
C VAL A 835 -15.89 -12.34 14.15
N ILE A 836 -16.13 -13.62 13.90
CA ILE A 836 -16.11 -14.23 12.56
C ILE A 836 -17.56 -14.36 12.08
N VAL A 837 -17.93 -13.47 11.16
CA VAL A 837 -19.33 -13.34 10.70
C VAL A 837 -19.73 -14.52 9.83
N LYS A 838 -18.83 -14.97 8.94
CA LYS A 838 -19.00 -16.15 8.07
C LYS A 838 -17.67 -16.87 7.89
N LEU A 839 -17.72 -18.17 7.62
CA LEU A 839 -16.54 -18.91 7.22
C LEU A 839 -15.92 -18.31 5.94
N PRO A 840 -14.57 -18.13 5.90
CA PRO A 840 -13.88 -17.34 4.88
C PRO A 840 -13.64 -18.10 3.56
N PHE A 841 -14.69 -18.68 3.00
CA PHE A 841 -14.63 -19.28 1.67
C PHE A 841 -14.44 -18.18 0.61
N ASP A 842 -13.63 -18.47 -0.40
CA ASP A 842 -13.53 -17.63 -1.60
C ASP A 842 -14.84 -17.63 -2.37
N VAL A 843 -15.01 -16.61 -3.20
CA VAL A 843 -16.16 -16.49 -4.11
C VAL A 843 -15.99 -17.51 -5.23
N PRO A 844 -16.87 -18.52 -5.37
CA PRO A 844 -16.70 -19.57 -6.39
C PRO A 844 -16.75 -19.05 -7.84
N SER A 845 -17.34 -17.87 -8.06
CA SER A 845 -17.40 -17.22 -9.38
C SER A 845 -16.17 -16.35 -9.69
N ASP A 846 -15.23 -16.19 -8.75
CA ASP A 846 -13.97 -15.53 -9.06
C ASP A 846 -13.20 -16.31 -10.15
N PRO A 847 -12.76 -15.68 -11.24
CA PRO A 847 -12.15 -16.37 -12.39
C PRO A 847 -10.96 -17.26 -12.02
N ILE A 848 -10.12 -16.82 -11.10
CA ILE A 848 -8.93 -17.56 -10.66
C ILE A 848 -9.33 -18.74 -9.78
N VAL A 849 -10.23 -18.50 -8.84
CA VAL A 849 -10.74 -19.54 -7.92
C VAL A 849 -11.47 -20.63 -8.72
N ALA A 850 -12.35 -20.25 -9.64
CA ALA A 850 -13.10 -21.18 -10.47
C ALA A 850 -12.15 -22.04 -11.34
N ALA A 851 -11.20 -21.42 -12.05
CA ALA A 851 -10.27 -22.13 -12.91
C ALA A 851 -9.37 -23.10 -12.14
N ARG A 852 -8.84 -22.68 -11.00
CA ARG A 852 -7.99 -23.53 -10.17
C ARG A 852 -8.74 -24.67 -9.51
N SER A 853 -9.96 -24.42 -9.06
CA SER A 853 -10.79 -25.48 -8.46
C SER A 853 -11.10 -26.61 -9.46
N GLU A 854 -11.28 -26.28 -10.74
CA GLU A 854 -11.51 -27.27 -11.81
C GLU A 854 -10.32 -28.20 -12.07
N THR A 855 -9.13 -27.91 -11.56
CA THR A 855 -7.96 -28.78 -11.71
C THR A 855 -7.90 -29.91 -10.67
N PHE A 856 -8.80 -29.94 -9.69
CA PHE A 856 -8.87 -30.95 -8.64
C PHE A 856 -10.06 -31.91 -8.88
N GLU A 857 -9.89 -33.18 -8.50
CA GLU A 857 -10.96 -34.18 -8.57
C GLU A 857 -12.13 -33.83 -7.64
N ASP A 858 -11.82 -33.36 -6.43
CA ASP A 858 -12.79 -32.79 -5.49
C ASP A 858 -12.46 -31.33 -5.19
N PRO A 859 -12.99 -30.40 -5.99
CA PRO A 859 -12.70 -28.97 -5.85
C PRO A 859 -12.99 -28.39 -4.45
N PHE A 860 -14.00 -28.93 -3.77
CA PHE A 860 -14.38 -28.44 -2.45
C PHE A 860 -13.38 -28.89 -1.38
N TYR A 861 -13.09 -30.19 -1.27
CA TYR A 861 -12.24 -30.71 -0.20
C TYR A 861 -10.75 -30.53 -0.47
N GLN A 862 -10.33 -30.50 -1.74
CA GLN A 862 -8.90 -30.39 -2.10
C GLN A 862 -8.43 -28.93 -2.34
N TYR A 863 -9.37 -27.97 -2.56
CA TYR A 863 -9.00 -26.60 -2.85
C TYR A 863 -9.73 -25.57 -1.95
N ALA A 864 -11.07 -25.48 -2.02
CA ALA A 864 -11.81 -24.42 -1.35
C ALA A 864 -11.78 -24.51 0.19
N LEU A 865 -11.92 -25.71 0.73
CA LEU A 865 -11.92 -25.95 2.17
C LEU A 865 -10.55 -25.73 2.82
N PRO A 866 -9.42 -26.25 2.28
CA PRO A 866 -8.09 -25.96 2.80
C PRO A 866 -7.78 -24.45 2.86
N GLN A 867 -8.09 -23.70 1.82
CA GLN A 867 -7.90 -22.25 1.81
C GLN A 867 -8.74 -21.54 2.89
N ALA A 868 -10.01 -21.93 3.02
CA ALA A 868 -10.88 -21.36 4.04
C ALA A 868 -10.38 -21.68 5.47
N ILE A 869 -9.87 -22.90 5.72
CA ILE A 869 -9.26 -23.27 7.00
C ILE A 869 -8.02 -22.45 7.30
N LEU A 870 -7.11 -22.27 6.35
CA LEU A 870 -5.91 -21.45 6.54
C LEU A 870 -6.27 -20.01 6.93
N ARG A 871 -7.22 -19.38 6.23
CA ARG A 871 -7.69 -18.02 6.58
C ARG A 871 -8.38 -17.97 7.95
N PHE A 872 -9.17 -18.97 8.27
CA PHE A 872 -9.84 -19.04 9.56
C PHE A 872 -8.81 -19.09 10.71
N ARG A 873 -7.77 -19.89 10.57
CA ARG A 873 -6.63 -19.96 11.51
C ARG A 873 -5.88 -18.64 11.61
N GLN A 874 -5.67 -17.95 10.47
CA GLN A 874 -5.04 -16.62 10.44
C GLN A 874 -5.87 -15.58 11.20
N GLY A 875 -7.19 -15.57 10.97
CA GLY A 875 -8.11 -14.72 11.74
C GLY A 875 -8.04 -15.00 13.23
N PHE A 876 -8.10 -16.27 13.63
CA PHE A 876 -7.98 -16.68 15.04
C PHE A 876 -6.66 -16.20 15.67
N GLY A 877 -5.54 -16.36 14.97
CA GLY A 877 -4.22 -15.95 15.43
C GLY A 877 -4.03 -14.45 15.68
N ARG A 878 -5.05 -13.60 15.40
CA ARG A 878 -5.02 -12.15 15.71
C ARG A 878 -5.29 -11.84 17.17
N LEU A 879 -5.97 -12.75 17.88
CA LEU A 879 -6.51 -12.47 19.20
C LEU A 879 -5.46 -12.57 20.33
N ILE A 880 -4.58 -13.57 20.29
CA ILE A 880 -3.57 -13.82 21.33
C ILE A 880 -2.19 -13.53 20.75
N ARG A 881 -1.48 -12.57 21.33
CA ARG A 881 -0.17 -12.05 20.90
C ARG A 881 0.88 -12.07 21.98
N THR A 882 0.43 -12.01 23.25
CA THR A 882 1.28 -12.09 24.44
C THR A 882 0.78 -13.19 25.37
N GLN A 883 1.58 -13.61 26.35
CA GLN A 883 1.17 -14.61 27.34
C GLN A 883 0.06 -14.13 28.27
N THR A 884 -0.09 -12.82 28.41
CA THR A 884 -1.10 -12.20 29.29
C THR A 884 -2.41 -11.92 28.58
N ASP A 885 -2.44 -12.02 27.23
CA ASP A 885 -3.66 -11.75 26.47
C ASP A 885 -4.76 -12.77 26.81
N ARG A 886 -5.99 -12.27 26.91
CA ARG A 886 -7.22 -13.08 26.98
C ARG A 886 -8.22 -12.59 25.98
N GLY A 887 -8.93 -13.52 25.33
CA GLY A 887 -9.87 -13.11 24.32
C GLY A 887 -10.99 -14.11 24.03
N VAL A 888 -12.01 -13.60 23.33
CA VAL A 888 -13.18 -14.37 22.91
C VAL A 888 -13.30 -14.33 21.40
N VAL A 889 -13.35 -15.49 20.76
CA VAL A 889 -13.67 -15.64 19.33
C VAL A 889 -15.14 -16.04 19.21
N VAL A 890 -15.94 -15.22 18.56
CA VAL A 890 -17.35 -15.46 18.31
C VAL A 890 -17.54 -15.89 16.86
N VAL A 891 -18.06 -17.11 16.65
CA VAL A 891 -18.37 -17.63 15.30
C VAL A 891 -19.88 -17.57 15.06
N LEU A 892 -20.29 -16.73 14.12
CA LEU A 892 -21.69 -16.49 13.75
C LEU A 892 -22.15 -17.30 12.52
N ASP A 893 -21.40 -18.32 12.15
CA ASP A 893 -21.73 -19.21 11.03
C ASP A 893 -22.09 -20.61 11.51
N LYS A 894 -23.38 -20.90 11.51
CA LYS A 894 -23.90 -22.18 11.99
C LYS A 894 -23.41 -23.40 11.18
N ARG A 895 -22.86 -23.19 9.96
CA ARG A 895 -22.32 -24.29 9.13
C ARG A 895 -21.18 -25.02 9.84
N VAL A 896 -20.48 -24.40 10.77
CA VAL A 896 -19.49 -25.06 11.65
C VAL A 896 -20.11 -26.24 12.41
N LEU A 897 -21.38 -26.16 12.80
CA LEU A 897 -22.10 -27.21 13.54
C LEU A 897 -22.92 -28.13 12.63
N THR A 898 -23.49 -27.60 11.54
CA THR A 898 -24.49 -28.31 10.71
C THR A 898 -23.88 -29.07 9.54
N LYS A 899 -22.69 -28.71 9.08
CA LYS A 899 -22.02 -29.33 7.94
C LYS A 899 -20.88 -30.24 8.37
N LYS A 900 -20.69 -31.35 7.65
CA LYS A 900 -19.62 -32.33 7.94
C LYS A 900 -18.23 -31.70 7.98
N TYR A 901 -17.96 -30.74 7.10
CA TYR A 901 -16.67 -30.04 7.04
C TYR A 901 -16.49 -29.02 8.19
N GLY A 902 -17.55 -28.64 8.88
CA GLY A 902 -17.46 -27.63 9.94
C GLY A 902 -16.55 -28.04 11.09
N ARG A 903 -16.50 -29.37 11.40
CA ARG A 903 -15.59 -29.93 12.39
C ARG A 903 -14.13 -29.66 12.08
N LEU A 904 -13.73 -29.68 10.80
CA LEU A 904 -12.35 -29.48 10.37
C LEU A 904 -11.84 -28.05 10.70
N PHE A 905 -12.71 -27.04 10.71
CA PHE A 905 -12.34 -25.70 11.15
C PHE A 905 -11.98 -25.67 12.64
N MET A 906 -12.71 -26.40 13.47
CA MET A 906 -12.45 -26.42 14.92
C MET A 906 -11.21 -27.26 15.24
N GLU A 907 -11.03 -28.39 14.58
CA GLU A 907 -9.87 -29.27 14.73
C GLU A 907 -8.58 -28.62 14.22
N SER A 908 -8.68 -27.62 13.34
CA SER A 908 -7.52 -26.88 12.82
C SER A 908 -6.97 -25.83 13.79
N LEU A 909 -7.73 -25.45 14.82
CA LEU A 909 -7.28 -24.51 15.85
C LEU A 909 -6.38 -25.19 16.89
N PRO A 910 -5.50 -24.42 17.54
CA PRO A 910 -4.79 -24.95 18.73
C PRO A 910 -5.80 -25.31 19.81
N THR A 911 -5.37 -26.19 20.75
CA THR A 911 -6.20 -26.58 21.89
C THR A 911 -6.66 -25.34 22.66
N CYS A 912 -7.96 -25.04 22.63
CA CYS A 912 -8.57 -23.88 23.28
C CYS A 912 -9.93 -24.24 23.88
N THR A 913 -10.48 -23.35 24.69
CA THR A 913 -11.79 -23.59 25.31
C THR A 913 -12.92 -23.36 24.31
N PHE A 914 -13.75 -24.39 24.08
CA PHE A 914 -14.93 -24.31 23.20
C PHE A 914 -16.22 -24.25 23.99
N ARG A 915 -17.14 -23.37 23.56
CA ARG A 915 -18.51 -23.28 24.08
C ARG A 915 -19.51 -23.10 22.93
N GLN A 916 -20.68 -23.70 23.11
CA GLN A 916 -21.80 -23.51 22.19
C GLN A 916 -22.99 -22.98 22.99
N GLY A 917 -23.76 -22.06 22.43
CA GLY A 917 -24.90 -21.49 23.10
C GLY A 917 -25.68 -20.50 22.26
N VAL A 918 -26.69 -19.89 22.87
CA VAL A 918 -27.53 -18.87 22.21
C VAL A 918 -26.91 -17.48 22.34
N LEU A 919 -27.22 -16.58 21.39
CA LEU A 919 -26.69 -15.19 21.41
C LEU A 919 -26.98 -14.46 22.72
N ALA A 920 -28.07 -14.74 23.38
CA ALA A 920 -28.45 -14.11 24.65
C ALA A 920 -27.46 -14.36 25.81
N ASP A 921 -26.75 -15.48 25.80
CA ASP A 921 -25.76 -15.84 26.83
C ASP A 921 -24.39 -15.23 26.61
N LEU A 922 -24.11 -14.87 25.34
CA LEU A 922 -22.78 -14.44 24.90
C LEU A 922 -22.23 -13.20 25.64
N PRO A 923 -23.00 -12.12 25.89
CA PRO A 923 -22.47 -10.95 26.60
C PRO A 923 -21.98 -11.27 28.03
N LYS A 924 -22.77 -12.02 28.79
CA LYS A 924 -22.40 -12.42 30.14
C LYS A 924 -21.18 -13.35 30.20
N LEU A 925 -21.08 -14.24 29.21
CA LEU A 925 -19.96 -15.16 29.10
C LEU A 925 -18.69 -14.40 28.71
N THR A 926 -18.80 -13.44 27.80
CA THR A 926 -17.68 -12.56 27.40
C THR A 926 -17.15 -11.77 28.61
N GLN A 927 -18.03 -11.13 29.39
CA GLN A 927 -17.62 -10.41 30.59
C GLN A 927 -16.89 -11.31 31.60
N ARG A 928 -17.45 -12.48 31.87
CA ARG A 928 -16.82 -13.45 32.80
C ARG A 928 -15.45 -13.93 32.32
N TRP A 929 -15.32 -14.19 31.01
CA TRP A 929 -14.06 -14.68 30.45
C TRP A 929 -12.99 -13.60 30.47
N LEU A 930 -13.35 -12.36 30.19
CA LEU A 930 -12.44 -11.22 30.18
C LEU A 930 -12.23 -10.57 31.55
N ASN A 931 -12.86 -11.10 32.61
CA ASN A 931 -12.83 -10.56 33.97
C ASN A 931 -13.28 -9.08 34.06
N LEU A 932 -14.31 -8.71 33.28
CA LEU A 932 -14.89 -7.36 33.21
C LEU A 932 -16.09 -7.19 34.11
#